data_a2e0da26ddab13e90ed8028b94794cef
#
_entry.id   a2e0da26ddab13e90ed8028b94794cef
#
_cell.length_a   1.000
_cell.length_b   1.000
_cell.length_c   1.000
_cell.angle_alpha   90.00
_cell.angle_beta   90.00
_cell.angle_gamma   90.00
#
_symmetry.space_group_name_H-M   'P 1'
#
loop_
_entity.id
_entity.type
_entity.pdbx_description
1 polymer ?
#
loop_
_entity_poly.entity_id
_entity_poly.type
_entity_poly.pdbx_seq_one_letter_code
_entity_poly.pdbx_strand_id
1 'polypeptide(L)'
;MNRNEYNDDSIQVLEGLEAVRKRPAMYIGSTDVRGLHHLVYEIVDNSVDETLAGFGKKIVVTLHVDDSVSVSDEGRGMPVGMHKTGKSTVEVILTVLHAGGKFGQEGGYKTSGGLHGVGSSVVNALSEWLVVTINRDGATYQQKFKDGGKPDGTLKKIGKSKATGTTIRFKPDPAIFPSTSFNYETLSERLRESAFLLKGMLIELIDERVGMAEAFHFEEGVKNFVEYINEGKDVLHPVASFEGENATIEVEMAFQFNDGYSENILSFVNNVRTRGAGSHESGMKAAMTRIFNDYARRVNLLKEKDKNLEGSDIREGLSAVLSIRVPEKILQFEGQTKEKLGTQEARQAVDAVVAEHLAYFLAENPETSSLLVKKAVKAREAREAARKAREETRNGKKKKRSETLLSGKLTPAQSRNPNKNELYLVEGDSAGGSAKQGRDRRFQAILPLRGKVINTEKAKLQDILKNEEISTIIHTVGAGVGTEFDVEDCNYDKVVIMTDADTDGAHIQVLLLTFFYRYMRPLVEAGKVFIALPPLYKVSRGSGKKEVIEYAWTDEELDSAIQKIGKGYMIQRYKGLGEMNADQLWETTMNPDTRTLIRVRVDDSARAERRVATLMGDKVEPRRQWIEKHVEFSMEDSQNILENENMMVEEAKDI
;
A
#
# COMPACT_ATOMS: atom_id res chain seq x y z
N MET A 1 -17.01 -6.96 45.93
CA MET A 1 -16.37 -6.57 44.66
C MET A 1 -15.02 -5.91 45.00
N ASN A 2 -13.93 -6.65 44.94
CA ASN A 2 -12.60 -6.10 45.16
C ASN A 2 -12.29 -5.11 44.03
N ARG A 3 -12.17 -3.83 44.37
CA ARG A 3 -11.51 -2.85 43.52
C ARG A 3 -10.06 -3.29 43.41
N ASN A 4 -9.56 -3.61 42.22
CA ASN A 4 -8.13 -3.73 41.96
C ASN A 4 -7.51 -2.37 42.31
N GLU A 5 -6.88 -2.27 43.44
CA GLU A 5 -6.12 -1.09 43.80
C GLU A 5 -4.90 -1.04 42.88
N TYR A 6 -4.79 0.03 42.12
CA TYR A 6 -3.59 0.35 41.35
C TYR A 6 -2.52 0.80 42.33
N ASN A 7 -1.59 -0.09 42.65
CA ASN A 7 -0.51 0.11 43.60
C ASN A 7 0.88 -0.19 42.98
N ASP A 8 1.93 -0.02 43.72
CA ASP A 8 3.32 -0.21 43.27
C ASP A 8 3.54 -1.63 42.72
N ASP A 9 2.91 -2.65 43.27
CA ASP A 9 2.98 -4.05 42.81
C ASP A 9 2.29 -4.28 41.44
N SER A 10 1.43 -3.35 41.01
CA SER A 10 0.77 -3.41 39.72
C SER A 10 1.68 -2.96 38.55
N ILE A 11 2.84 -2.36 38.83
CA ILE A 11 3.82 -1.92 37.83
C ILE A 11 4.74 -3.10 37.49
N GLN A 12 4.55 -3.60 36.23
CA GLN A 12 5.42 -4.66 35.70
C GLN A 12 6.50 -4.04 34.81
N VAL A 13 7.75 -4.33 35.07
CA VAL A 13 8.87 -4.01 34.20
C VAL A 13 9.11 -5.21 33.28
N LEU A 14 9.05 -4.98 31.97
CA LEU A 14 9.38 -5.97 30.95
C LEU A 14 10.79 -5.71 30.45
N GLU A 15 11.65 -6.69 30.50
CA GLU A 15 13.04 -6.58 30.07
C GLU A 15 13.33 -7.45 28.84
N GLY A 16 14.21 -6.97 27.96
CA GLY A 16 14.75 -7.71 26.83
C GLY A 16 13.69 -8.23 25.86
N LEU A 17 13.85 -9.47 25.40
CA LEU A 17 13.00 -10.09 24.37
C LEU A 17 11.57 -10.39 24.86
N GLU A 18 11.35 -10.47 26.16
CA GLU A 18 10.01 -10.68 26.73
C GLU A 18 9.07 -9.50 26.44
N ALA A 19 9.61 -8.27 26.46
CA ALA A 19 8.87 -7.07 26.11
C ALA A 19 8.35 -7.13 24.66
N VAL A 20 9.18 -7.63 23.72
CA VAL A 20 8.83 -7.82 22.32
C VAL A 20 7.68 -8.84 22.18
N ARG A 21 7.77 -9.99 22.85
CA ARG A 21 6.76 -11.04 22.79
C ARG A 21 5.41 -10.61 23.36
N LYS A 22 5.41 -9.81 24.43
CA LYS A 22 4.16 -9.30 25.04
C LYS A 22 3.49 -8.20 24.22
N ARG A 23 4.26 -7.41 23.45
CA ARG A 23 3.75 -6.32 22.62
C ARG A 23 4.38 -6.29 21.22
N PRO A 24 4.23 -7.34 20.42
CA PRO A 24 4.88 -7.45 19.11
C PRO A 24 4.52 -6.31 18.17
N ALA A 25 3.26 -5.86 18.17
CA ALA A 25 2.79 -4.78 17.32
C ALA A 25 3.55 -3.44 17.49
N MET A 26 4.19 -3.20 18.65
CA MET A 26 5.04 -2.01 18.85
C MET A 26 6.32 -2.05 17.98
N TYR A 27 6.79 -3.25 17.62
CA TYR A 27 8.05 -3.46 16.90
C TYR A 27 7.85 -3.79 15.42
N ILE A 28 6.78 -4.53 15.08
CA ILE A 28 6.49 -5.00 13.71
C ILE A 28 5.17 -4.45 13.14
N GLY A 29 4.51 -3.52 13.86
CA GLY A 29 3.29 -2.84 13.42
C GLY A 29 2.00 -3.66 13.61
N SER A 30 2.03 -4.96 13.40
CA SER A 30 0.88 -5.87 13.59
C SER A 30 1.34 -7.31 13.78
N THR A 31 0.43 -8.22 14.15
CA THR A 31 0.66 -9.66 14.18
C THR A 31 -0.08 -10.40 13.06
N ASP A 32 -0.69 -9.67 12.14
CA ASP A 32 -1.29 -10.22 10.93
C ASP A 32 -0.20 -10.59 9.87
N VAL A 33 -0.64 -10.94 8.67
CA VAL A 33 0.25 -11.30 7.55
C VAL A 33 1.32 -10.23 7.27
N ARG A 34 1.04 -8.94 7.50
CA ARG A 34 2.01 -7.86 7.29
C ARG A 34 3.14 -7.89 8.31
N GLY A 35 2.81 -8.04 9.59
CA GLY A 35 3.81 -8.19 10.63
C GLY A 35 4.65 -9.45 10.44
N LEU A 36 4.05 -10.53 9.93
CA LEU A 36 4.78 -11.73 9.55
C LEU A 36 5.85 -11.45 8.49
N HIS A 37 5.47 -10.78 7.39
CA HIS A 37 6.41 -10.43 6.32
C HIS A 37 7.47 -9.43 6.77
N HIS A 38 7.15 -8.58 7.73
CA HIS A 38 8.10 -7.62 8.31
C HIS A 38 9.33 -8.30 8.92
N LEU A 39 9.18 -9.51 9.46
CA LEU A 39 10.31 -10.29 9.97
C LEU A 39 11.35 -10.57 8.88
N VAL A 40 10.89 -10.90 7.66
CA VAL A 40 11.78 -11.12 6.50
C VAL A 40 12.46 -9.81 6.11
N TYR A 41 11.70 -8.70 6.08
CA TYR A 41 12.23 -7.40 5.71
C TYR A 41 13.35 -6.94 6.65
N GLU A 42 13.22 -7.14 7.96
CA GLU A 42 14.26 -6.78 8.92
C GLU A 42 15.60 -7.52 8.68
N ILE A 43 15.54 -8.79 8.27
CA ILE A 43 16.76 -9.56 7.95
C ILE A 43 17.32 -9.16 6.59
N VAL A 44 16.45 -8.97 5.59
CA VAL A 44 16.87 -8.49 4.26
C VAL A 44 17.51 -7.10 4.35
N ASP A 45 16.93 -6.18 5.11
CA ASP A 45 17.46 -4.83 5.30
C ASP A 45 18.88 -4.85 5.93
N ASN A 46 19.17 -5.82 6.80
CA ASN A 46 20.53 -6.00 7.31
C ASN A 46 21.51 -6.45 6.22
N SER A 47 21.10 -7.34 5.32
CA SER A 47 21.91 -7.78 4.17
C SER A 47 22.10 -6.64 3.15
N VAL A 48 21.06 -5.81 2.96
CA VAL A 48 21.12 -4.58 2.16
C VAL A 48 22.12 -3.59 2.73
N ASP A 49 22.15 -3.38 4.04
CA ASP A 49 23.11 -2.49 4.69
C ASP A 49 24.59 -2.95 4.50
N GLU A 50 24.86 -4.27 4.45
CA GLU A 50 26.19 -4.79 4.07
C GLU A 50 26.55 -4.42 2.63
N THR A 51 25.58 -4.51 1.71
CA THR A 51 25.80 -4.13 0.30
C THR A 51 26.02 -2.63 0.15
N LEU A 52 25.26 -1.79 0.85
CA LEU A 52 25.46 -0.33 0.88
C LEU A 52 26.83 0.05 1.47
N ALA A 53 27.37 -0.77 2.36
CA ALA A 53 28.72 -0.63 2.88
C ALA A 53 29.80 -1.15 1.91
N GLY A 54 29.41 -1.64 0.72
CA GLY A 54 30.31 -2.14 -0.34
C GLY A 54 30.68 -3.61 -0.23
N PHE A 55 29.95 -4.41 0.56
CA PHE A 55 30.25 -5.83 0.78
C PHE A 55 29.12 -6.74 0.28
N GLY A 56 29.48 -7.72 -0.55
CA GLY A 56 28.53 -8.66 -1.15
C GLY A 56 27.81 -8.10 -2.38
N LYS A 57 27.35 -8.99 -3.24
CA LYS A 57 26.60 -8.67 -4.47
C LYS A 57 25.37 -9.54 -4.64
N LYS A 58 25.11 -10.43 -3.68
CA LYS A 58 24.00 -11.38 -3.76
C LYS A 58 23.30 -11.51 -2.42
N ILE A 59 21.95 -11.51 -2.47
CA ILE A 59 21.06 -11.87 -1.37
C ILE A 59 20.15 -13.00 -1.87
N VAL A 60 19.96 -14.04 -1.07
CA VAL A 60 19.04 -15.15 -1.39
C VAL A 60 18.03 -15.26 -0.26
N VAL A 61 16.76 -15.21 -0.60
CA VAL A 61 15.64 -15.44 0.31
C VAL A 61 14.97 -16.77 -0.09
N THR A 62 14.85 -17.69 0.85
CA THR A 62 14.25 -19.01 0.57
C THR A 62 13.09 -19.27 1.52
N LEU A 63 11.93 -19.56 0.96
CA LEU A 63 10.76 -20.10 1.67
C LEU A 63 10.85 -21.62 1.68
N HIS A 64 11.01 -22.20 2.87
CA HIS A 64 11.19 -23.64 3.01
C HIS A 64 9.86 -24.38 3.19
N VAL A 65 9.87 -25.67 2.89
CA VAL A 65 8.68 -26.56 2.98
C VAL A 65 8.09 -26.62 4.41
N ASP A 66 8.89 -26.35 5.43
CA ASP A 66 8.48 -26.35 6.85
C ASP A 66 7.95 -25.00 7.34
N ASP A 67 7.62 -24.06 6.43
CA ASP A 67 7.22 -22.67 6.70
C ASP A 67 8.30 -21.83 7.42
N SER A 68 9.55 -22.27 7.43
CA SER A 68 10.66 -21.41 7.83
C SER A 68 11.18 -20.60 6.64
N VAL A 69 11.85 -19.49 6.93
CA VAL A 69 12.49 -18.63 5.93
C VAL A 69 13.96 -18.52 6.22
N SER A 70 14.79 -18.54 5.17
CA SER A 70 16.19 -18.17 5.27
C SER A 70 16.52 -16.98 4.39
N VAL A 71 17.36 -16.09 4.93
CA VAL A 71 17.98 -14.98 4.20
C VAL A 71 19.48 -15.16 4.29
N SER A 72 20.15 -15.18 3.15
CA SER A 72 21.61 -15.34 3.02
C SER A 72 22.20 -14.20 2.23
N ASP A 73 23.30 -13.64 2.71
CA ASP A 73 24.10 -12.62 2.03
C ASP A 73 25.56 -13.06 1.85
N GLU A 74 26.26 -12.32 1.01
CA GLU A 74 27.71 -12.45 0.77
C GLU A 74 28.50 -11.29 1.43
N GLY A 75 27.95 -10.69 2.49
CA GLY A 75 28.59 -9.62 3.25
C GLY A 75 29.81 -10.08 4.03
N ARG A 76 30.28 -9.25 4.96
CA ARG A 76 31.46 -9.55 5.81
C ARG A 76 31.24 -10.71 6.78
N GLY A 77 30.00 -11.10 7.02
CA GLY A 77 29.58 -12.00 8.09
C GLY A 77 29.55 -11.31 9.46
N MET A 78 28.62 -11.68 10.32
CA MET A 78 28.54 -11.15 11.70
C MET A 78 29.86 -11.39 12.46
N PRO A 79 30.27 -10.47 13.35
CA PRO A 79 31.43 -10.67 14.22
C PRO A 79 31.25 -11.91 15.13
N VAL A 80 32.24 -12.81 15.13
CA VAL A 80 32.18 -14.10 15.85
C VAL A 80 32.97 -14.12 17.15
N GLY A 81 33.57 -12.98 17.53
CA GLY A 81 34.34 -12.84 18.76
C GLY A 81 33.47 -12.74 20.03
N MET A 82 34.15 -12.67 21.16
CA MET A 82 33.51 -12.45 22.47
C MET A 82 33.30 -10.95 22.70
N HIS A 83 32.08 -10.58 23.08
CA HIS A 83 31.73 -9.22 23.48
C HIS A 83 32.19 -8.97 24.95
N LYS A 84 32.41 -7.69 25.31
CA LYS A 84 32.78 -7.26 26.66
C LYS A 84 31.80 -7.71 27.77
N THR A 85 30.59 -8.11 27.41
CA THR A 85 29.60 -8.67 28.34
C THR A 85 29.84 -10.14 28.71
N GLY A 86 30.87 -10.79 28.15
CA GLY A 86 31.15 -12.21 28.36
C GLY A 86 30.32 -13.17 27.49
N LYS A 87 29.48 -12.64 26.57
CA LYS A 87 28.70 -13.40 25.61
C LYS A 87 29.32 -13.30 24.20
N SER A 88 29.01 -14.24 23.32
CA SER A 88 29.39 -14.07 21.92
C SER A 88 28.74 -12.81 21.33
N THR A 89 29.42 -12.11 20.42
CA THR A 89 28.85 -10.93 19.74
C THR A 89 27.56 -11.30 19.00
N VAL A 90 27.49 -12.50 18.44
CA VAL A 90 26.30 -13.04 17.78
C VAL A 90 25.11 -13.14 18.75
N GLU A 91 25.35 -13.68 19.96
CA GLU A 91 24.33 -13.74 20.99
C GLU A 91 23.85 -12.36 21.40
N VAL A 92 24.77 -11.40 21.56
CA VAL A 92 24.40 -10.02 21.92
C VAL A 92 23.52 -9.39 20.85
N ILE A 93 23.88 -9.51 19.56
CA ILE A 93 23.10 -8.94 18.45
C ILE A 93 21.69 -9.55 18.38
N LEU A 94 21.56 -10.84 18.67
CA LEU A 94 20.30 -11.55 18.51
C LEU A 94 19.43 -11.58 19.79
N THR A 95 19.95 -11.19 20.95
CA THR A 95 19.20 -11.27 22.21
C THR A 95 19.10 -9.97 23.00
N VAL A 96 19.87 -8.95 22.63
CA VAL A 96 19.87 -7.66 23.33
C VAL A 96 19.26 -6.59 22.41
N LEU A 97 18.22 -5.92 22.91
CA LEU A 97 17.64 -4.77 22.21
C LEU A 97 18.63 -3.60 22.22
N HIS A 98 18.61 -2.82 21.14
CA HIS A 98 19.52 -1.69 20.95
C HIS A 98 21.00 -2.09 20.96
N ALA A 99 21.32 -3.27 20.45
CA ALA A 99 22.68 -3.74 20.23
C ALA A 99 22.95 -3.86 18.72
N GLY A 100 24.02 -3.23 18.25
CA GLY A 100 24.39 -3.29 16.84
C GLY A 100 25.67 -2.51 16.55
N GLY A 101 26.34 -2.85 15.43
CA GLY A 101 27.56 -2.20 14.97
C GLY A 101 27.32 -0.88 14.22
N LYS A 102 26.07 -0.43 14.12
CA LYS A 102 25.66 0.76 13.34
C LYS A 102 25.60 2.04 14.20
N PHE A 103 25.77 1.96 15.54
CA PHE A 103 25.64 3.09 16.48
C PHE A 103 26.92 3.92 16.68
N GLY A 104 28.01 3.68 15.98
CA GLY A 104 29.29 4.35 16.25
C GLY A 104 30.05 4.75 15.00
N GLN A 105 30.88 5.78 15.11
CA GLN A 105 31.74 6.27 14.01
C GLN A 105 32.72 5.20 13.50
N GLU A 106 33.02 4.17 14.28
CA GLU A 106 33.95 3.09 13.97
C GLU A 106 33.27 1.86 13.33
N GLY A 107 31.93 1.83 13.22
CA GLY A 107 31.17 0.66 12.74
C GLY A 107 31.29 0.35 11.25
N GLY A 108 31.90 1.21 10.43
CA GLY A 108 32.13 0.99 9.01
C GLY A 108 30.90 1.16 8.11
N TYR A 109 29.78 1.71 8.64
CA TYR A 109 28.61 2.08 7.87
C TYR A 109 28.50 3.60 7.78
N LYS A 110 28.58 4.15 6.58
CA LYS A 110 28.36 5.59 6.33
C LYS A 110 26.89 5.95 6.29
N THR A 111 26.11 5.07 5.71
CA THR A 111 24.66 5.18 5.54
C THR A 111 24.06 3.81 5.87
N SER A 112 22.94 3.78 6.59
CA SER A 112 22.27 2.54 6.97
C SER A 112 20.78 2.81 7.12
N GLY A 113 19.96 1.83 6.73
CA GLY A 113 18.52 1.82 6.98
C GLY A 113 18.16 1.37 8.39
N GLY A 114 19.01 0.55 9.02
CA GLY A 114 18.82 -0.05 10.33
C GLY A 114 19.28 0.85 11.48
N LEU A 115 18.44 1.81 11.92
CA LEU A 115 18.80 2.84 12.91
C LEU A 115 18.60 2.42 14.37
N HIS A 116 17.77 1.43 14.66
CA HIS A 116 17.33 1.14 16.03
C HIS A 116 18.05 -0.02 16.70
N GLY A 117 18.80 -0.85 15.93
CA GLY A 117 19.53 -2.01 16.44
C GLY A 117 18.62 -3.05 17.12
N VAL A 118 17.40 -3.20 16.65
CA VAL A 118 16.42 -4.13 17.23
C VAL A 118 15.93 -5.20 16.25
N GLY A 119 16.06 -5.03 14.94
CA GLY A 119 15.45 -5.90 13.94
C GLY A 119 15.77 -7.37 14.14
N SER A 120 17.04 -7.75 14.18
CA SER A 120 17.46 -9.14 14.34
C SER A 120 17.01 -9.75 15.67
N SER A 121 17.04 -8.98 16.78
CA SER A 121 16.58 -9.43 18.09
C SER A 121 15.06 -9.56 18.17
N VAL A 122 14.32 -8.70 17.46
CA VAL A 122 12.86 -8.80 17.31
C VAL A 122 12.47 -10.05 16.53
N VAL A 123 13.13 -10.33 15.38
CA VAL A 123 12.89 -11.56 14.63
C VAL A 123 13.14 -12.79 15.49
N ASN A 124 14.23 -12.82 16.24
CA ASN A 124 14.55 -13.91 17.15
C ASN A 124 13.49 -14.07 18.26
N ALA A 125 13.05 -12.96 18.88
CA ALA A 125 12.01 -12.97 19.91
C ALA A 125 10.66 -13.51 19.44
N LEU A 126 10.31 -13.28 18.15
CA LEU A 126 9.03 -13.66 17.55
C LEU A 126 9.10 -14.99 16.79
N SER A 127 10.20 -15.72 16.91
CA SER A 127 10.41 -17.02 16.28
C SER A 127 10.32 -18.18 17.28
N GLU A 128 9.77 -19.30 16.83
CA GLU A 128 9.82 -20.58 17.53
C GLU A 128 11.28 -21.03 17.68
N TRP A 129 12.05 -20.91 16.59
CA TRP A 129 13.48 -21.13 16.56
C TRP A 129 14.15 -20.25 15.50
N LEU A 130 15.44 -19.97 15.72
CA LEU A 130 16.30 -19.26 14.78
C LEU A 130 17.68 -19.91 14.77
N VAL A 131 18.25 -20.04 13.56
CA VAL A 131 19.60 -20.53 13.32
C VAL A 131 20.38 -19.48 12.54
N VAL A 132 21.49 -19.02 13.07
CA VAL A 132 22.44 -18.17 12.35
C VAL A 132 23.67 -18.97 11.96
N THR A 133 24.04 -18.91 10.69
CA THR A 133 25.26 -19.51 10.12
C THR A 133 26.10 -18.38 9.54
N ILE A 134 27.37 -18.31 9.93
CA ILE A 134 28.26 -17.20 9.60
C ILE A 134 29.52 -17.76 8.95
N ASN A 135 29.84 -17.29 7.77
CA ASN A 135 31.10 -17.53 7.08
C ASN A 135 32.01 -16.32 7.28
N ARG A 136 33.07 -16.48 8.07
CA ARG A 136 34.00 -15.40 8.38
C ARG A 136 35.36 -15.96 8.79
N ASP A 137 36.43 -15.25 8.49
CA ASP A 137 37.81 -15.55 8.90
C ASP A 137 38.23 -17.00 8.57
N GLY A 138 37.86 -17.48 7.38
CA GLY A 138 38.22 -18.80 6.88
C GLY A 138 37.44 -19.96 7.51
N ALA A 139 36.37 -19.68 8.25
CA ALA A 139 35.59 -20.70 8.93
C ALA A 139 34.07 -20.41 8.88
N THR A 140 33.30 -21.48 9.10
CA THR A 140 31.86 -21.43 9.27
C THR A 140 31.51 -21.63 10.74
N TYR A 141 30.71 -20.70 11.26
CA TYR A 141 30.19 -20.73 12.62
C TYR A 141 28.69 -20.84 12.62
N GLN A 142 28.12 -21.47 13.66
CA GLN A 142 26.68 -21.59 13.83
C GLN A 142 26.27 -21.42 15.29
N GLN A 143 25.15 -20.70 15.50
CA GLN A 143 24.46 -20.63 16.79
C GLN A 143 22.96 -20.82 16.56
N LYS A 144 22.31 -21.46 17.54
CA LYS A 144 20.87 -21.73 17.51
C LYS A 144 20.19 -21.02 18.66
N PHE A 145 18.94 -20.66 18.43
CA PHE A 145 18.05 -20.03 19.41
C PHE A 145 16.69 -20.73 19.33
N LYS A 146 15.96 -20.78 20.44
CA LYS A 146 14.63 -21.37 20.56
C LYS A 146 13.75 -20.59 21.52
N ASP A 147 12.48 -20.93 21.57
CA ASP A 147 11.51 -20.44 22.57
C ASP A 147 11.54 -18.91 22.73
N GLY A 148 11.48 -18.17 21.62
CA GLY A 148 11.49 -16.71 21.65
C GLY A 148 12.85 -16.09 21.93
N GLY A 149 13.90 -16.68 21.38
CA GLY A 149 15.25 -16.12 21.36
C GLY A 149 16.17 -16.58 22.48
N LYS A 150 15.82 -17.64 23.20
CA LYS A 150 16.72 -18.27 24.19
C LYS A 150 17.86 -18.99 23.46
N PRO A 151 19.13 -18.76 23.81
CA PRO A 151 20.25 -19.48 23.22
C PRO A 151 20.12 -21.00 23.42
N ASP A 152 20.25 -21.76 22.35
CA ASP A 152 20.34 -23.22 22.37
C ASP A 152 21.79 -23.64 22.14
N GLY A 153 22.61 -23.48 23.17
CA GLY A 153 24.06 -23.65 23.15
C GLY A 153 24.83 -22.39 22.79
N THR A 154 26.15 -22.53 22.69
CA THR A 154 27.08 -21.47 22.36
C THR A 154 27.40 -21.43 20.87
N LEU A 155 27.98 -20.31 20.39
CA LEU A 155 28.51 -20.21 19.04
C LEU A 155 29.58 -21.29 18.79
N LYS A 156 29.37 -22.13 17.77
CA LYS A 156 30.28 -23.25 17.43
C LYS A 156 30.88 -23.06 16.06
N LYS A 157 32.17 -23.32 15.94
CA LYS A 157 32.82 -23.50 14.64
C LYS A 157 32.45 -24.87 14.09
N ILE A 158 31.79 -24.92 12.93
CA ILE A 158 31.27 -26.15 12.33
C ILE A 158 32.01 -26.58 11.07
N GLY A 159 32.83 -25.69 10.48
CA GLY A 159 33.54 -26.02 9.26
C GLY A 159 34.58 -24.98 8.86
N LYS A 160 35.20 -25.19 7.69
CA LYS A 160 36.04 -24.20 6.98
C LYS A 160 35.23 -23.61 5.84
N SER A 161 35.41 -22.31 5.57
CA SER A 161 34.79 -21.63 4.42
C SER A 161 35.78 -20.69 3.77
N LYS A 162 35.72 -20.60 2.45
CA LYS A 162 36.43 -19.56 1.68
C LYS A 162 35.52 -18.35 1.41
N ALA A 163 34.20 -18.54 1.55
CA ALA A 163 33.23 -17.46 1.40
C ALA A 163 33.10 -16.65 2.69
N THR A 164 32.54 -15.45 2.55
CA THR A 164 32.07 -14.61 3.68
C THR A 164 30.56 -14.42 3.54
N GLY A 165 29.89 -14.09 4.63
CA GLY A 165 28.46 -13.79 4.64
C GLY A 165 27.74 -14.32 5.86
N THR A 166 26.46 -13.99 5.94
CA THR A 166 25.56 -14.44 7.02
C THR A 166 24.33 -15.10 6.42
N THR A 167 23.90 -16.21 7.01
CA THR A 167 22.62 -16.83 6.72
C THR A 167 21.83 -16.90 8.01
N ILE A 168 20.65 -16.28 8.05
CA ILE A 168 19.69 -16.40 9.14
C ILE A 168 18.50 -17.20 8.63
N ARG A 169 18.20 -18.33 9.28
CA ARG A 169 16.99 -19.11 9.06
C ARG A 169 16.15 -19.09 10.33
N PHE A 170 14.88 -18.76 10.20
CA PHE A 170 13.96 -18.67 11.32
C PHE A 170 12.59 -19.22 10.97
N LYS A 171 11.88 -19.68 12.02
CA LYS A 171 10.49 -20.12 11.91
C LYS A 171 9.64 -19.23 12.82
N PRO A 172 8.63 -18.52 12.27
CA PRO A 172 7.75 -17.69 13.09
C PRO A 172 7.01 -18.52 14.15
N ASP A 173 6.74 -17.91 15.30
CA ASP A 173 6.06 -18.57 16.41
C ASP A 173 4.53 -18.56 16.20
N PRO A 174 3.86 -19.72 16.03
CA PRO A 174 2.41 -19.80 15.83
C PRO A 174 1.60 -19.34 17.06
N ALA A 175 2.22 -19.20 18.24
CA ALA A 175 1.58 -18.61 19.42
C ALA A 175 1.41 -17.08 19.29
N ILE A 176 2.12 -16.44 18.36
CA ILE A 176 2.10 -14.98 18.14
C ILE A 176 1.36 -14.64 16.84
N PHE A 177 1.60 -15.41 15.78
CA PHE A 177 1.05 -15.17 14.46
C PHE A 177 -0.12 -16.12 14.18
N PRO A 178 -1.32 -15.60 13.85
CA PRO A 178 -2.47 -16.45 13.46
C PRO A 178 -2.21 -17.32 12.22
N SER A 179 -1.30 -16.88 11.35
CA SER A 179 -0.79 -17.64 10.20
C SER A 179 0.71 -17.46 10.10
N THR A 180 1.46 -18.54 9.86
CA THR A 180 2.91 -18.52 9.65
C THR A 180 3.31 -18.70 8.19
N SER A 181 2.34 -18.79 7.27
CA SER A 181 2.60 -18.97 5.85
C SER A 181 2.92 -17.63 5.16
N PHE A 182 4.07 -17.58 4.51
CA PHE A 182 4.52 -16.41 3.77
C PHE A 182 3.93 -16.37 2.37
N ASN A 183 3.48 -15.18 1.94
CA ASN A 183 3.00 -14.97 0.58
C ASN A 183 4.16 -14.62 -0.35
N TYR A 184 4.34 -15.46 -1.38
CA TYR A 184 5.43 -15.31 -2.36
C TYR A 184 5.39 -13.97 -3.11
N GLU A 185 4.21 -13.58 -3.62
CA GLU A 185 4.07 -12.34 -4.38
C GLU A 185 4.43 -11.10 -3.57
N THR A 186 4.02 -11.06 -2.29
CA THR A 186 4.33 -9.96 -1.39
C THR A 186 5.83 -9.82 -1.17
N LEU A 187 6.55 -10.93 -1.02
CA LEU A 187 8.00 -10.92 -0.90
C LEU A 187 8.68 -10.59 -2.22
N SER A 188 8.23 -11.18 -3.34
CA SER A 188 8.75 -10.92 -4.69
C SER A 188 8.74 -9.43 -5.02
N GLU A 189 7.62 -8.75 -4.79
CA GLU A 189 7.50 -7.32 -5.05
C GLU A 189 8.43 -6.47 -4.18
N ARG A 190 8.52 -6.77 -2.88
CA ARG A 190 9.41 -6.04 -1.97
C ARG A 190 10.89 -6.25 -2.30
N LEU A 191 11.28 -7.46 -2.65
CA LEU A 191 12.66 -7.79 -3.03
C LEU A 191 13.03 -7.16 -4.37
N ARG A 192 12.12 -7.12 -5.31
CA ARG A 192 12.28 -6.41 -6.59
C ARG A 192 12.46 -4.91 -6.37
N GLU A 193 11.67 -4.28 -5.50
CA GLU A 193 11.81 -2.88 -5.11
C GLU A 193 13.21 -2.61 -4.52
N SER A 194 13.67 -3.48 -3.63
CA SER A 194 15.03 -3.38 -3.06
C SER A 194 16.12 -3.55 -4.12
N ALA A 195 15.94 -4.45 -5.07
CA ALA A 195 16.90 -4.67 -6.17
C ALA A 195 17.01 -3.45 -7.11
N PHE A 196 15.92 -2.74 -7.39
CA PHE A 196 15.94 -1.49 -8.14
C PHE A 196 16.77 -0.39 -7.45
N LEU A 197 16.76 -0.36 -6.12
CA LEU A 197 17.49 0.64 -5.34
C LEU A 197 18.99 0.30 -5.15
N LEU A 198 19.37 -0.95 -5.45
CA LEU A 198 20.70 -1.49 -5.28
C LEU A 198 21.30 -1.87 -6.64
N LYS A 199 21.73 -0.86 -7.37
CA LYS A 199 22.28 -0.99 -8.73
C LYS A 199 23.29 -2.14 -8.85
N GLY A 200 23.03 -3.08 -9.78
CA GLY A 200 23.91 -4.23 -10.04
C GLY A 200 23.89 -5.33 -8.96
N MET A 201 23.00 -5.27 -7.99
CA MET A 201 22.78 -6.31 -6.99
C MET A 201 21.89 -7.42 -7.52
N LEU A 202 22.23 -8.68 -7.17
CA LEU A 202 21.39 -9.84 -7.44
C LEU A 202 20.61 -10.21 -6.17
N ILE A 203 19.29 -10.19 -6.25
CA ILE A 203 18.40 -10.71 -5.21
C ILE A 203 17.61 -11.89 -5.78
N GLU A 204 17.69 -13.05 -5.13
CA GLU A 204 16.95 -14.25 -5.52
C GLU A 204 15.87 -14.56 -4.48
N LEU A 205 14.67 -14.89 -4.93
CA LEU A 205 13.59 -15.44 -4.11
C LEU A 205 13.28 -16.86 -4.59
N ILE A 206 13.39 -17.82 -3.68
CA ILE A 206 13.14 -19.23 -3.93
C ILE A 206 11.99 -19.70 -3.04
N ASP A 207 10.99 -20.35 -3.62
CA ASP A 207 9.91 -21.00 -2.89
C ASP A 207 9.98 -22.51 -3.10
N GLU A 208 10.54 -23.20 -2.11
CA GLU A 208 10.67 -24.66 -2.13
C GLU A 208 9.31 -25.38 -2.02
N ARG A 209 8.28 -24.72 -1.52
CA ARG A 209 6.94 -25.29 -1.31
C ARG A 209 6.26 -25.62 -2.64
N VAL A 210 6.50 -24.78 -3.66
CA VAL A 210 5.90 -24.89 -5.00
C VAL A 210 6.93 -25.01 -6.12
N GLY A 211 8.23 -25.00 -5.79
CA GLY A 211 9.32 -25.10 -6.76
C GLY A 211 9.48 -23.88 -7.65
N MET A 212 9.15 -22.68 -7.15
CA MET A 212 9.30 -21.41 -7.88
C MET A 212 10.59 -20.70 -7.48
N ALA A 213 11.21 -20.02 -8.45
CA ALA A 213 12.34 -19.14 -8.20
C ALA A 213 12.29 -17.93 -9.12
N GLU A 214 12.63 -16.75 -8.58
CA GLU A 214 12.74 -15.49 -9.32
C GLU A 214 14.02 -14.76 -8.92
N ALA A 215 14.67 -14.12 -9.91
CA ALA A 215 15.90 -13.38 -9.71
C ALA A 215 15.71 -11.93 -10.16
N PHE A 216 16.10 -11.00 -9.32
CA PHE A 216 16.03 -9.55 -9.55
C PHE A 216 17.44 -8.99 -9.68
N HIS A 217 17.75 -8.45 -10.85
CA HIS A 217 19.04 -7.84 -11.15
C HIS A 217 18.84 -6.68 -12.12
N PHE A 218 19.19 -5.45 -11.70
CA PHE A 218 18.95 -4.24 -12.45
C PHE A 218 20.22 -3.39 -12.53
N GLU A 219 20.78 -3.27 -13.73
CA GLU A 219 22.03 -2.55 -13.97
C GLU A 219 21.88 -1.04 -13.90
N GLU A 220 20.70 -0.51 -14.27
CA GLU A 220 20.42 0.92 -14.29
C GLU A 220 19.63 1.43 -13.07
N GLY A 221 19.39 0.55 -12.09
CA GLY A 221 18.84 0.93 -10.79
C GLY A 221 17.48 1.63 -10.85
N VAL A 222 17.40 2.85 -10.31
CA VAL A 222 16.14 3.63 -10.26
C VAL A 222 15.56 3.97 -11.64
N LYS A 223 16.37 3.95 -12.68
CA LYS A 223 15.90 4.12 -14.06
C LYS A 223 15.01 2.95 -14.47
N ASN A 224 15.48 1.71 -14.24
CA ASN A 224 14.68 0.50 -14.48
C ASN A 224 13.41 0.49 -13.62
N PHE A 225 13.47 1.09 -12.43
CA PHE A 225 12.28 1.20 -11.58
C PHE A 225 11.19 2.10 -12.20
N VAL A 226 11.57 3.24 -12.78
CA VAL A 226 10.61 4.11 -13.49
C VAL A 226 10.05 3.44 -14.73
N GLU A 227 10.88 2.71 -15.51
CA GLU A 227 10.43 1.89 -16.62
C GLU A 227 9.36 0.88 -16.17
N TYR A 228 9.63 0.16 -15.07
CA TYR A 228 8.73 -0.80 -14.48
C TYR A 228 7.40 -0.18 -14.02
N ILE A 229 7.42 1.02 -13.43
CA ILE A 229 6.20 1.75 -13.00
C ILE A 229 5.35 2.18 -14.19
N ASN A 230 5.99 2.50 -15.31
CA ASN A 230 5.33 2.98 -16.52
C ASN A 230 5.05 1.88 -17.55
N GLU A 231 5.35 0.62 -17.20
CA GLU A 231 5.02 -0.50 -18.05
C GLU A 231 3.51 -0.48 -18.42
N GLY A 232 3.22 -0.52 -19.71
CA GLY A 232 1.85 -0.45 -20.21
C GLY A 232 1.25 0.95 -20.34
N LYS A 233 1.95 2.04 -19.97
CA LYS A 233 1.51 3.42 -20.18
C LYS A 233 2.06 4.01 -21.48
N ASP A 234 1.42 5.06 -21.98
CA ASP A 234 1.94 5.83 -23.11
C ASP A 234 2.86 6.93 -22.60
N VAL A 235 4.17 6.69 -22.77
CA VAL A 235 5.20 7.57 -22.25
C VAL A 235 5.54 8.68 -23.25
N LEU A 236 5.85 9.87 -22.75
CA LEU A 236 6.11 11.05 -23.57
C LEU A 236 7.59 11.24 -23.93
N HIS A 237 8.49 10.56 -23.23
CA HIS A 237 9.92 10.58 -23.47
C HIS A 237 10.60 9.36 -22.84
N PRO A 238 11.84 9.00 -23.22
CA PRO A 238 12.63 8.00 -22.51
C PRO A 238 12.85 8.39 -21.04
N VAL A 239 13.09 7.42 -20.16
CA VAL A 239 13.39 7.73 -18.75
C VAL A 239 14.62 8.63 -18.65
N ALA A 240 14.47 9.76 -18.00
CA ALA A 240 15.56 10.63 -17.60
C ALA A 240 16.03 10.24 -16.21
N SER A 241 17.35 10.10 -16.01
CA SER A 241 17.94 9.79 -14.71
C SER A 241 19.22 10.59 -14.48
N PHE A 242 19.48 10.90 -13.23
CA PHE A 242 20.70 11.59 -12.81
C PHE A 242 21.03 11.24 -11.35
N GLU A 243 22.30 11.42 -11.04
CA GLU A 243 22.84 11.31 -9.70
C GLU A 243 23.71 12.52 -9.39
N GLY A 244 23.76 12.93 -8.14
CA GLY A 244 24.57 14.04 -7.69
C GLY A 244 24.72 14.04 -6.17
N GLU A 245 25.63 14.86 -5.68
CA GLU A 245 25.89 15.02 -4.26
C GLU A 245 25.83 16.51 -3.89
N ASN A 246 25.19 16.83 -2.79
CA ASN A 246 25.25 18.17 -2.21
C ASN A 246 25.52 18.06 -0.71
N ALA A 247 26.54 18.74 -0.23
CA ALA A 247 27.12 18.57 1.09
C ALA A 247 27.56 17.12 1.34
N THR A 248 26.80 16.34 2.09
CA THR A 248 27.09 14.92 2.40
C THR A 248 25.92 14.01 2.03
N ILE A 249 24.97 14.53 1.28
CA ILE A 249 23.76 13.81 0.88
C ILE A 249 23.87 13.47 -0.60
N GLU A 250 23.89 12.18 -0.90
CA GLU A 250 23.82 11.67 -2.27
C GLU A 250 22.34 11.64 -2.70
N VAL A 251 22.07 12.06 -3.93
CA VAL A 251 20.73 12.13 -4.52
C VAL A 251 20.75 11.40 -5.85
N GLU A 252 19.92 10.42 -5.98
CA GLU A 252 19.66 9.69 -7.22
C GLU A 252 18.19 9.84 -7.59
N MET A 253 17.89 10.25 -8.81
CA MET A 253 16.52 10.44 -9.29
C MET A 253 16.38 9.93 -10.71
N ALA A 254 15.28 9.24 -10.95
CA ALA A 254 14.80 8.96 -12.31
C ALA A 254 13.34 9.43 -12.45
N PHE A 255 12.98 9.91 -13.63
CA PHE A 255 11.64 10.35 -13.91
C PHE A 255 11.25 10.18 -15.38
N GLN A 256 9.95 10.05 -15.59
CA GLN A 256 9.35 9.97 -16.92
C GLN A 256 7.92 10.51 -16.85
N PHE A 257 7.52 11.26 -17.87
CA PHE A 257 6.13 11.67 -18.02
C PHE A 257 5.39 10.73 -18.95
N ASN A 258 4.13 10.46 -18.64
CA ASN A 258 3.19 9.74 -19.46
C ASN A 258 1.98 10.63 -19.79
N ASP A 259 1.09 10.16 -20.62
CA ASP A 259 -0.10 10.89 -21.04
C ASP A 259 -1.23 10.93 -19.99
N GLY A 260 -1.08 10.18 -18.90
CA GLY A 260 -2.00 10.16 -17.76
C GLY A 260 -2.09 11.47 -16.99
N TYR A 261 -2.97 11.51 -15.99
CA TYR A 261 -3.30 12.71 -15.22
C TYR A 261 -2.81 12.66 -13.76
N SER A 262 -2.38 11.50 -13.26
CA SER A 262 -1.93 11.32 -11.89
C SER A 262 -0.42 11.43 -11.75
N GLU A 263 0.07 11.99 -10.63
CA GLU A 263 1.48 11.90 -10.24
C GLU A 263 1.71 10.60 -9.46
N ASN A 264 2.85 9.96 -9.72
CA ASN A 264 3.32 8.81 -8.96
C ASN A 264 4.78 9.01 -8.57
N ILE A 265 5.01 9.39 -7.32
CA ILE A 265 6.33 9.65 -6.77
C ILE A 265 6.64 8.60 -5.72
N LEU A 266 7.73 7.87 -5.91
CA LEU A 266 8.27 6.94 -4.94
C LEU A 266 9.55 7.53 -4.35
N SER A 267 9.59 7.75 -3.04
CA SER A 267 10.75 8.34 -2.39
C SER A 267 11.34 7.41 -1.33
N PHE A 268 12.67 7.39 -1.28
CA PHE A 268 13.46 6.50 -0.43
C PHE A 268 14.59 7.26 0.26
N VAL A 269 14.89 6.87 1.49
CA VAL A 269 16.01 7.37 2.28
C VAL A 269 16.76 6.18 2.85
N ASN A 270 18.04 6.02 2.48
CA ASN A 270 18.86 4.86 2.88
C ASN A 270 18.13 3.52 2.62
N ASN A 271 17.55 3.37 1.45
CA ASN A 271 16.74 2.22 1.01
C ASN A 271 15.39 2.02 1.76
N VAL A 272 15.07 2.87 2.71
CA VAL A 272 13.77 2.84 3.41
C VAL A 272 12.78 3.70 2.67
N ARG A 273 11.60 3.15 2.35
CA ARG A 273 10.55 3.88 1.68
C ARG A 273 9.88 4.89 2.60
N THR A 274 9.78 6.15 2.15
CA THR A 274 9.13 7.23 2.89
C THR A 274 7.70 7.46 2.37
N ARG A 275 6.74 6.65 2.83
CA ARG A 275 5.34 6.71 2.36
C ARG A 275 4.65 8.03 2.71
N GLY A 276 5.02 8.66 3.80
CA GLY A 276 4.57 9.99 4.23
C GLY A 276 5.38 11.14 3.63
N ALA A 277 6.19 10.86 2.57
CA ALA A 277 7.08 11.83 1.93
C ALA A 277 8.13 12.41 2.91
N GLY A 278 8.35 13.71 2.87
CA GLY A 278 9.27 14.40 3.77
C GLY A 278 9.98 15.58 3.12
N SER A 279 11.05 16.05 3.79
CA SER A 279 11.84 17.20 3.36
C SER A 279 12.47 17.03 1.98
N HIS A 280 12.98 15.82 1.65
CA HIS A 280 13.59 15.50 0.36
C HIS A 280 12.59 15.60 -0.81
N GLU A 281 11.38 15.06 -0.65
CA GLU A 281 10.35 15.15 -1.68
C GLU A 281 9.85 16.60 -1.84
N SER A 282 9.77 17.34 -0.74
CA SER A 282 9.45 18.77 -0.76
C SER A 282 10.50 19.57 -1.54
N GLY A 283 11.79 19.22 -1.40
CA GLY A 283 12.89 19.81 -2.18
C GLY A 283 12.75 19.54 -3.68
N MET A 284 12.51 18.28 -4.06
CA MET A 284 12.28 17.89 -5.45
C MET A 284 11.09 18.63 -6.07
N LYS A 285 9.93 18.65 -5.40
CA LYS A 285 8.72 19.33 -5.87
C LYS A 285 8.93 20.84 -6.04
N ALA A 286 9.69 21.48 -5.15
CA ALA A 286 10.02 22.89 -5.24
C ALA A 286 10.95 23.17 -6.43
N ALA A 287 12.02 22.39 -6.60
CA ALA A 287 12.94 22.52 -7.72
C ALA A 287 12.22 22.33 -9.06
N MET A 288 11.44 21.26 -9.22
CA MET A 288 10.66 21.02 -10.44
C MET A 288 9.76 22.21 -10.77
N THR A 289 9.03 22.71 -9.77
CA THR A 289 8.11 23.84 -9.98
C THR A 289 8.82 25.09 -10.45
N ARG A 290 9.95 25.42 -9.84
CA ARG A 290 10.77 26.58 -10.21
C ARG A 290 11.34 26.43 -11.61
N ILE A 291 12.05 25.35 -11.89
CA ILE A 291 12.80 25.16 -13.14
C ILE A 291 11.86 25.05 -14.36
N PHE A 292 10.70 24.39 -14.22
CA PHE A 292 9.71 24.37 -15.31
C PHE A 292 9.15 25.76 -15.61
N ASN A 293 8.84 26.57 -14.60
CA ASN A 293 8.37 27.93 -14.81
C ASN A 293 9.45 28.82 -15.47
N ASP A 294 10.69 28.73 -15.00
CA ASP A 294 11.80 29.49 -15.58
C ASP A 294 12.06 29.11 -17.04
N TYR A 295 12.01 27.80 -17.35
CA TYR A 295 12.13 27.31 -18.72
C TYR A 295 10.96 27.80 -19.59
N ALA A 296 9.72 27.65 -19.13
CA ALA A 296 8.53 28.04 -19.87
C ALA A 296 8.51 29.54 -20.24
N ARG A 297 9.03 30.39 -19.34
CA ARG A 297 9.19 31.83 -19.60
C ARG A 297 10.31 32.10 -20.59
N ARG A 298 11.47 31.44 -20.44
CA ARG A 298 12.62 31.59 -21.32
C ARG A 298 12.28 31.26 -22.79
N VAL A 299 11.44 30.24 -23.00
CA VAL A 299 11.02 29.84 -24.35
C VAL A 299 9.68 30.46 -24.80
N ASN A 300 9.18 31.48 -24.09
CA ASN A 300 7.94 32.22 -24.36
C ASN A 300 6.67 31.35 -24.44
N LEU A 301 6.65 30.17 -23.81
CA LEU A 301 5.43 29.36 -23.63
C LEU A 301 4.54 29.90 -22.50
N LEU A 302 5.12 30.66 -21.56
CA LEU A 302 4.44 31.50 -20.60
C LEU A 302 4.83 32.97 -20.83
N LYS A 303 3.87 33.87 -20.99
CA LYS A 303 4.08 35.29 -21.11
C LYS A 303 4.38 35.90 -19.72
N GLU A 304 5.02 37.07 -19.65
CA GLU A 304 5.33 37.76 -18.39
C GLU A 304 4.09 38.00 -17.50
N LYS A 305 2.94 38.29 -18.11
CA LYS A 305 1.66 38.51 -17.42
C LYS A 305 0.93 37.26 -16.99
N ASP A 306 1.34 36.09 -17.48
CA ASP A 306 0.68 34.82 -17.15
C ASP A 306 1.06 34.42 -15.74
N LYS A 307 0.13 33.83 -15.01
CA LYS A 307 0.41 33.21 -13.71
C LYS A 307 1.36 32.04 -13.88
N ASN A 308 2.20 31.81 -12.88
CA ASN A 308 3.03 30.62 -12.83
C ASN A 308 2.17 29.33 -12.85
N LEU A 309 2.75 28.27 -13.42
CA LEU A 309 2.25 26.91 -13.26
C LEU A 309 2.40 26.50 -11.80
N GLU A 310 1.37 25.90 -11.23
CA GLU A 310 1.48 25.26 -9.91
C GLU A 310 2.19 23.92 -10.00
N GLY A 311 2.71 23.45 -8.88
CA GLY A 311 3.43 22.17 -8.85
C GLY A 311 2.57 21.00 -9.33
N SER A 312 1.28 20.99 -9.04
CA SER A 312 0.32 19.99 -9.52
C SER A 312 0.16 19.99 -11.04
N ASP A 313 0.19 21.18 -11.67
CA ASP A 313 0.08 21.27 -13.14
C ASP A 313 1.31 20.64 -13.82
N ILE A 314 2.50 20.88 -13.24
CA ILE A 314 3.78 20.40 -13.78
C ILE A 314 3.91 18.89 -13.59
N ARG A 315 3.45 18.35 -12.46
CA ARG A 315 3.60 16.93 -12.14
C ARG A 315 2.47 16.05 -12.65
N GLU A 316 1.53 16.58 -13.42
CA GLU A 316 0.49 15.78 -14.06
C GLU A 316 1.11 14.76 -15.03
N GLY A 317 0.87 13.48 -14.78
CA GLY A 317 1.44 12.35 -15.53
C GLY A 317 2.91 12.06 -15.20
N LEU A 318 3.46 12.60 -14.13
CA LEU A 318 4.82 12.32 -13.68
C LEU A 318 4.89 10.97 -12.97
N SER A 319 5.82 10.10 -13.39
CA SER A 319 6.33 8.97 -12.61
C SER A 319 7.78 9.27 -12.24
N ALA A 320 8.09 9.27 -10.94
CA ALA A 320 9.44 9.57 -10.45
C ALA A 320 9.83 8.64 -9.29
N VAL A 321 11.11 8.26 -9.27
CA VAL A 321 11.76 7.59 -8.14
C VAL A 321 12.87 8.50 -7.64
N LEU A 322 12.81 8.86 -6.36
CA LEU A 322 13.81 9.66 -5.67
C LEU A 322 14.44 8.81 -4.57
N SER A 323 15.72 8.51 -4.68
CA SER A 323 16.51 7.80 -3.67
C SER A 323 17.60 8.71 -3.14
N ILE A 324 17.67 8.89 -1.83
CA ILE A 324 18.72 9.67 -1.20
C ILE A 324 19.48 8.86 -0.16
N ARG A 325 20.76 9.14 -0.01
CA ARG A 325 21.60 8.61 1.06
C ARG A 325 21.99 9.72 2.01
N VAL A 326 21.53 9.61 3.23
CA VAL A 326 21.72 10.60 4.29
C VAL A 326 22.62 10.00 5.36
N PRO A 327 23.71 10.67 5.78
CA PRO A 327 24.52 10.23 6.89
C PRO A 327 23.73 10.11 8.20
N GLU A 328 24.00 9.07 8.98
CA GLU A 328 23.28 8.78 10.23
C GLU A 328 23.24 9.97 11.21
N LYS A 329 24.34 10.77 11.26
CA LYS A 329 24.44 11.93 12.16
C LYS A 329 23.37 12.99 12.01
N ILE A 330 22.80 13.14 10.80
CA ILE A 330 21.80 14.16 10.49
C ILE A 330 20.44 13.53 10.15
N LEU A 331 20.37 12.21 10.10
CA LEU A 331 19.17 11.49 9.70
C LEU A 331 18.11 11.54 10.82
N GLN A 332 16.95 12.10 10.49
CA GLN A 332 15.81 12.23 11.39
C GLN A 332 14.53 11.85 10.67
N PHE A 333 13.82 10.84 11.17
CA PHE A 333 12.48 10.47 10.73
C PHE A 333 11.42 10.98 11.71
N GLU A 334 10.25 11.32 11.20
CA GLU A 334 9.08 11.55 12.03
C GLU A 334 8.47 10.19 12.39
N GLY A 335 8.65 9.76 13.63
CA GLY A 335 8.10 8.51 14.16
C GLY A 335 8.95 7.26 13.93
N GLN A 336 8.58 6.17 14.62
CA GLN A 336 9.32 4.90 14.63
C GLN A 336 9.17 4.11 13.33
N THR A 337 8.09 4.31 12.59
CA THR A 337 7.80 3.61 11.32
C THR A 337 8.61 4.14 10.13
N LYS A 338 9.40 5.19 10.31
CA LYS A 338 10.28 5.82 9.29
C LYS A 338 9.53 6.29 8.04
N GLU A 339 8.24 6.55 8.15
CA GLU A 339 7.40 6.88 7.00
C GLU A 339 7.68 8.27 6.40
N LYS A 340 8.20 9.21 7.21
CA LYS A 340 8.42 10.58 6.78
C LYS A 340 9.78 11.10 7.24
N LEU A 341 10.54 11.69 6.31
CA LEU A 341 11.84 12.30 6.60
C LEU A 341 11.67 13.72 7.15
N GLY A 342 12.26 13.98 8.33
CA GLY A 342 12.29 15.28 8.98
C GLY A 342 13.57 16.10 8.72
N THR A 343 14.67 15.49 8.26
CA THR A 343 15.98 16.13 8.03
C THR A 343 15.87 17.32 7.08
N GLN A 344 16.10 18.54 7.56
CA GLN A 344 15.92 19.77 6.76
C GLN A 344 17.00 19.93 5.69
N GLU A 345 18.22 19.48 5.96
CA GLU A 345 19.35 19.51 5.01
C GLU A 345 19.05 18.73 3.73
N ALA A 346 18.24 17.65 3.84
CA ALA A 346 17.83 16.87 2.68
C ALA A 346 16.98 17.67 1.70
N ARG A 347 16.18 18.62 2.18
CA ARG A 347 15.40 19.51 1.31
C ARG A 347 16.30 20.37 0.44
N GLN A 348 17.35 20.95 1.01
CA GLN A 348 18.26 21.84 0.30
C GLN A 348 19.13 21.05 -0.69
N ALA A 349 19.63 19.89 -0.27
CA ALA A 349 20.46 19.04 -1.11
C ALA A 349 19.69 18.56 -2.34
N VAL A 350 18.49 18.05 -2.15
CA VAL A 350 17.64 17.57 -3.25
C VAL A 350 17.19 18.73 -4.15
N ASP A 351 16.81 19.89 -3.60
CA ASP A 351 16.46 21.07 -4.40
C ASP A 351 17.61 21.48 -5.31
N ALA A 352 18.85 21.55 -4.80
CA ALA A 352 20.02 21.94 -5.56
C ALA A 352 20.32 20.95 -6.70
N VAL A 353 20.43 19.66 -6.38
CA VAL A 353 20.77 18.62 -7.38
C VAL A 353 19.69 18.50 -8.45
N VAL A 354 18.42 18.45 -8.03
CA VAL A 354 17.30 18.35 -9.00
C VAL A 354 17.20 19.58 -9.87
N ALA A 355 17.38 20.79 -9.32
CA ALA A 355 17.30 22.03 -10.09
C ALA A 355 18.39 22.09 -11.18
N GLU A 356 19.61 21.71 -10.85
CA GLU A 356 20.73 21.70 -11.78
C GLU A 356 20.50 20.72 -12.94
N HIS A 357 20.28 19.45 -12.62
CA HIS A 357 20.12 18.40 -13.64
C HIS A 357 18.84 18.56 -14.46
N LEU A 358 17.75 19.01 -13.85
CA LEU A 358 16.51 19.28 -14.58
C LEU A 358 16.66 20.45 -15.54
N ALA A 359 17.41 21.49 -15.16
CA ALA A 359 17.70 22.61 -16.06
C ALA A 359 18.51 22.15 -17.29
N TYR A 360 19.49 21.25 -17.11
CA TYR A 360 20.22 20.65 -18.22
C TYR A 360 19.31 19.80 -19.11
N PHE A 361 18.51 18.90 -18.50
CA PHE A 361 17.57 18.07 -19.25
C PHE A 361 16.63 18.87 -20.13
N LEU A 362 16.02 19.94 -19.57
CA LEU A 362 15.11 20.80 -20.32
C LEU A 362 15.81 21.57 -21.45
N ALA A 363 17.07 21.93 -21.25
CA ALA A 363 17.84 22.66 -22.25
C ALA A 363 18.32 21.75 -23.40
N GLU A 364 18.72 20.52 -23.09
CA GLU A 364 19.24 19.53 -24.05
C GLU A 364 18.11 18.85 -24.87
N ASN A 365 16.87 18.85 -24.36
CA ASN A 365 15.73 18.17 -24.98
C ASN A 365 14.59 19.17 -25.30
N PRO A 366 14.78 20.15 -26.20
CA PRO A 366 13.84 21.25 -26.40
C PRO A 366 12.46 20.81 -26.91
N GLU A 367 12.37 19.77 -27.74
CA GLU A 367 11.09 19.24 -28.25
C GLU A 367 10.29 18.59 -27.12
N THR A 368 10.92 17.68 -26.37
CA THR A 368 10.33 17.04 -25.18
C THR A 368 9.90 18.09 -24.16
N SER A 369 10.77 19.03 -23.86
CA SER A 369 10.52 20.09 -22.87
C SER A 369 9.34 20.98 -23.26
N SER A 370 9.24 21.34 -24.56
CA SER A 370 8.10 22.06 -25.09
C SER A 370 6.80 21.26 -24.95
N LEU A 371 6.85 19.93 -25.21
CA LEU A 371 5.70 19.03 -25.04
C LEU A 371 5.26 19.00 -23.57
N LEU A 372 6.18 18.82 -22.63
CA LEU A 372 5.90 18.75 -21.19
C LEU A 372 5.32 20.07 -20.66
N VAL A 373 5.91 21.23 -21.07
CA VAL A 373 5.36 22.54 -20.68
C VAL A 373 3.96 22.75 -21.25
N LYS A 374 3.70 22.38 -22.50
CA LYS A 374 2.35 22.47 -23.09
C LYS A 374 1.34 21.58 -22.36
N LYS A 375 1.75 20.38 -21.91
CA LYS A 375 0.91 19.53 -21.07
C LYS A 375 0.59 20.23 -19.74
N ALA A 376 1.59 20.78 -19.06
CA ALA A 376 1.41 21.51 -17.80
C ALA A 376 0.50 22.77 -17.98
N VAL A 377 0.60 23.51 -19.09
CA VAL A 377 -0.30 24.62 -19.41
C VAL A 377 -1.75 24.15 -19.57
N LYS A 378 -1.97 23.03 -20.27
CA LYS A 378 -3.31 22.42 -20.41
C LYS A 378 -3.86 21.97 -19.04
N ALA A 379 -3.02 21.37 -18.19
CA ALA A 379 -3.40 20.99 -16.83
C ALA A 379 -3.84 22.21 -16.00
N ARG A 380 -3.09 23.33 -16.06
CA ARG A 380 -3.48 24.59 -15.43
C ARG A 380 -4.83 25.10 -15.92
N GLU A 381 -5.03 25.12 -17.25
CA GLU A 381 -6.31 25.58 -17.85
C GLU A 381 -7.49 24.72 -17.35
N ALA A 382 -7.29 23.39 -17.29
CA ALA A 382 -8.29 22.46 -16.78
C ALA A 382 -8.58 22.71 -15.28
N ARG A 383 -7.55 22.91 -14.46
CA ARG A 383 -7.67 23.23 -13.04
C ARG A 383 -8.36 24.57 -12.80
N GLU A 384 -7.97 25.61 -13.54
CA GLU A 384 -8.60 26.95 -13.42
C GLU A 384 -10.07 26.90 -13.85
N ALA A 385 -10.42 26.16 -14.92
CA ALA A 385 -11.80 25.96 -15.33
C ALA A 385 -12.62 25.21 -14.27
N ALA A 386 -12.05 24.16 -13.68
CA ALA A 386 -12.67 23.42 -12.56
C ALA A 386 -12.88 24.32 -11.34
N ARG A 387 -11.87 25.13 -10.96
CA ARG A 387 -11.97 26.10 -9.86
C ARG A 387 -13.03 27.15 -10.12
N LYS A 388 -13.07 27.72 -11.33
CA LYS A 388 -14.07 28.72 -11.72
C LYS A 388 -15.50 28.13 -11.68
N ALA A 389 -15.69 26.94 -12.20
CA ALA A 389 -16.96 26.23 -12.09
C ALA A 389 -17.37 25.98 -10.62
N ARG A 390 -16.40 25.76 -9.77
CA ARG A 390 -16.58 25.59 -8.33
C ARG A 390 -16.91 26.90 -7.63
N GLU A 391 -16.27 28.02 -7.95
CA GLU A 391 -16.56 29.35 -7.41
C GLU A 391 -17.92 29.87 -7.86
N GLU A 392 -18.27 29.70 -9.12
CA GLU A 392 -19.61 30.01 -9.66
C GLU A 392 -20.70 29.19 -8.99
N THR A 393 -20.39 27.96 -8.66
CA THR A 393 -21.22 27.13 -7.80
C THR A 393 -21.24 27.63 -6.34
N ARG A 394 -20.27 28.25 -5.76
CA ARG A 394 -20.21 28.80 -4.38
C ARG A 394 -20.95 30.14 -4.20
N ASN A 395 -20.97 31.02 -5.19
CA ASN A 395 -21.43 32.41 -5.08
C ASN A 395 -22.93 32.64 -5.37
N GLY A 396 -23.82 31.71 -4.95
CA GLY A 396 -25.25 32.01 -4.87
C GLY A 396 -26.22 31.28 -5.82
N LYS A 397 -25.75 30.57 -6.85
CA LYS A 397 -26.55 29.56 -7.58
C LYS A 397 -26.44 28.16 -6.97
N LYS A 398 -25.58 28.01 -5.97
CA LYS A 398 -25.10 26.81 -5.36
C LYS A 398 -26.06 26.06 -4.46
N LYS A 399 -26.73 26.81 -3.60
CA LYS A 399 -27.65 26.19 -2.65
C LYS A 399 -28.72 25.41 -3.40
N LYS A 400 -29.30 26.01 -4.46
CA LYS A 400 -30.35 25.36 -5.26
C LYS A 400 -29.84 24.15 -6.09
N ARG A 401 -28.65 24.19 -6.71
CA ARG A 401 -28.18 23.09 -7.57
C ARG A 401 -27.58 21.93 -6.77
N SER A 402 -26.86 22.24 -5.69
CA SER A 402 -26.37 21.22 -4.75
C SER A 402 -27.54 20.57 -4.00
N GLU A 403 -28.50 21.37 -3.51
CA GLU A 403 -29.73 20.84 -2.92
C GLU A 403 -30.57 20.07 -3.93
N THR A 404 -30.59 20.46 -5.21
CA THR A 404 -31.34 19.74 -6.26
C THR A 404 -30.62 18.46 -6.69
N LEU A 405 -29.29 18.45 -6.80
CA LEU A 405 -28.51 17.24 -7.08
C LEU A 405 -28.59 16.21 -5.93
N LEU A 406 -28.62 16.68 -4.69
CA LEU A 406 -28.70 15.84 -3.49
C LEU A 406 -30.15 15.54 -3.07
N SER A 407 -31.12 16.40 -3.46
CA SER A 407 -32.50 16.39 -2.94
C SER A 407 -33.37 15.20 -3.32
N GLY A 408 -32.85 14.23 -4.08
CA GLY A 408 -33.60 13.02 -4.43
C GLY A 408 -32.85 11.73 -4.20
N LYS A 409 -31.51 11.78 -4.16
CA LYS A 409 -30.66 10.59 -4.09
C LYS A 409 -30.12 10.34 -2.68
N LEU A 410 -29.51 11.34 -2.04
CA LEU A 410 -28.93 11.18 -0.71
C LEU A 410 -30.00 11.14 0.38
N THR A 411 -29.94 10.12 1.21
CA THR A 411 -30.68 10.08 2.48
C THR A 411 -29.70 10.36 3.62
N PRO A 412 -29.64 11.60 4.17
CA PRO A 412 -28.59 12.01 5.09
C PRO A 412 -28.72 11.40 6.48
N ALA A 413 -27.63 11.35 7.23
CA ALA A 413 -27.64 11.09 8.66
C ALA A 413 -28.20 12.30 9.43
N GLN A 414 -28.76 12.05 10.62
CA GLN A 414 -29.24 13.12 11.50
C GLN A 414 -28.10 13.87 12.20
N SER A 415 -27.01 13.15 12.52
CA SER A 415 -25.82 13.72 13.14
C SER A 415 -25.11 14.65 12.18
N ARG A 416 -24.62 15.78 12.70
CA ARG A 416 -23.74 16.72 11.99
C ARG A 416 -22.25 16.52 12.33
N ASN A 417 -21.94 15.49 13.12
CA ASN A 417 -20.56 15.19 13.50
C ASN A 417 -19.90 14.26 12.44
N PRO A 418 -18.95 14.76 11.64
CA PRO A 418 -18.28 13.98 10.62
C PRO A 418 -17.61 12.70 11.16
N ASN A 419 -17.02 12.78 12.36
CA ASN A 419 -16.30 11.68 12.99
C ASN A 419 -17.22 10.53 13.52
N LYS A 420 -18.53 10.65 13.34
CA LYS A 420 -19.52 9.61 13.70
C LYS A 420 -20.29 9.11 12.50
N ASN A 421 -20.31 9.90 11.41
CA ASN A 421 -21.16 9.62 10.28
C ASN A 421 -20.51 8.59 9.34
N GLU A 422 -21.36 7.73 8.79
CA GLU A 422 -20.99 6.73 7.79
C GLU A 422 -21.80 6.97 6.52
N LEU A 423 -21.16 6.93 5.35
CA LEU A 423 -21.80 7.01 4.05
C LEU A 423 -21.78 5.64 3.40
N TYR A 424 -22.95 5.10 3.10
CA TYR A 424 -23.10 3.89 2.30
C TYR A 424 -23.38 4.24 0.85
N LEU A 425 -22.50 3.83 -0.05
CA LEU A 425 -22.68 3.85 -1.50
C LEU A 425 -23.33 2.51 -1.88
N VAL A 426 -24.60 2.54 -2.22
CA VAL A 426 -25.40 1.32 -2.40
C VAL A 426 -25.74 1.13 -3.86
N GLU A 427 -25.53 -0.05 -4.39
CA GLU A 427 -25.89 -0.40 -5.77
C GLU A 427 -27.42 -0.47 -5.95
N GLY A 428 -27.93 0.33 -6.87
CA GLY A 428 -29.32 0.32 -7.28
C GLY A 428 -30.30 0.97 -6.30
N ASP A 429 -31.47 1.33 -6.83
CA ASP A 429 -32.55 1.96 -6.05
C ASP A 429 -33.27 0.94 -5.15
N SER A 430 -33.33 -0.35 -5.53
CA SER A 430 -34.00 -1.41 -4.73
C SER A 430 -33.26 -1.66 -3.43
N ALA A 431 -31.96 -2.01 -3.49
CA ALA A 431 -31.13 -2.19 -2.30
C ALA A 431 -31.00 -0.90 -1.49
N GLY A 432 -30.91 0.25 -2.20
CA GLY A 432 -30.97 1.57 -1.56
C GLY A 432 -32.25 1.80 -0.76
N GLY A 433 -33.38 1.26 -1.21
CA GLY A 433 -34.66 1.30 -0.47
C GLY A 433 -34.63 0.50 0.82
N SER A 434 -34.16 -0.75 0.79
CA SER A 434 -33.97 -1.61 1.97
C SER A 434 -32.97 -0.99 2.94
N ALA A 435 -31.84 -0.48 2.45
CA ALA A 435 -30.82 0.19 3.26
C ALA A 435 -31.36 1.45 3.96
N LYS A 436 -32.16 2.27 3.27
CA LYS A 436 -32.83 3.45 3.86
C LYS A 436 -33.75 3.10 5.01
N GLN A 437 -34.43 1.97 4.93
CA GLN A 437 -35.34 1.49 5.99
C GLN A 437 -34.58 0.87 7.16
N GLY A 438 -33.56 0.02 6.88
CA GLY A 438 -32.80 -0.72 7.88
C GLY A 438 -31.75 0.08 8.63
N ARG A 439 -31.23 1.18 8.06
CA ARG A 439 -30.12 1.95 8.64
C ARG A 439 -30.37 2.56 10.01
N ASP A 440 -29.33 2.80 10.78
CA ASP A 440 -29.40 3.72 11.91
C ASP A 440 -29.36 5.18 11.41
N ARG A 441 -30.53 5.82 11.46
CA ARG A 441 -30.72 7.21 10.97
C ARG A 441 -29.85 8.23 11.69
N ARG A 442 -29.38 7.92 12.90
CA ARG A 442 -28.58 8.85 13.71
C ARG A 442 -27.25 9.17 13.05
N PHE A 443 -26.56 8.17 12.44
CA PHE A 443 -25.23 8.35 11.92
C PHE A 443 -24.98 7.74 10.54
N GLN A 444 -25.89 6.95 9.97
CA GLN A 444 -25.73 6.35 8.65
C GLN A 444 -26.48 7.13 7.57
N ALA A 445 -25.78 7.50 6.53
CA ALA A 445 -26.31 8.11 5.30
C ALA A 445 -26.29 7.09 4.16
N ILE A 446 -27.30 7.13 3.29
CA ILE A 446 -27.42 6.22 2.13
C ILE A 446 -27.43 7.03 0.85
N LEU A 447 -26.56 6.66 -0.08
CA LEU A 447 -26.49 7.17 -1.45
C LEU A 447 -26.63 6.01 -2.43
N PRO A 448 -27.82 5.78 -3.02
CA PRO A 448 -27.98 4.80 -4.09
C PRO A 448 -27.26 5.27 -5.35
N LEU A 449 -26.59 4.35 -6.03
CA LEU A 449 -25.90 4.55 -7.31
C LEU A 449 -26.73 3.90 -8.42
N ARG A 450 -26.97 4.62 -9.52
CA ARG A 450 -27.74 4.12 -10.66
C ARG A 450 -26.81 3.62 -11.76
N GLY A 451 -26.55 2.33 -11.72
CA GLY A 451 -25.72 1.66 -12.71
C GLY A 451 -24.22 1.88 -12.51
N LYS A 452 -23.45 1.49 -13.51
CA LYS A 452 -21.98 1.53 -13.48
C LYS A 452 -21.48 2.98 -13.60
N VAL A 453 -20.58 3.37 -12.70
CA VAL A 453 -19.92 4.67 -12.76
C VAL A 453 -18.86 4.68 -13.87
N ILE A 454 -18.49 5.89 -14.33
CA ILE A 454 -17.45 6.04 -15.35
C ILE A 454 -16.10 5.49 -14.87
N ASN A 455 -15.36 4.83 -15.76
CA ASN A 455 -13.98 4.42 -15.47
C ASN A 455 -13.06 5.65 -15.43
N THR A 456 -12.67 6.01 -14.24
CA THR A 456 -11.87 7.22 -13.96
C THR A 456 -10.40 7.08 -14.29
N GLU A 457 -9.92 5.87 -14.59
CA GLU A 457 -8.57 5.65 -15.14
C GLU A 457 -8.44 6.18 -16.56
N LYS A 458 -9.52 6.07 -17.35
CA LYS A 458 -9.58 6.45 -18.76
C LYS A 458 -10.11 7.86 -19.00
N ALA A 459 -10.87 8.40 -18.05
CA ALA A 459 -11.61 9.65 -18.25
C ALA A 459 -10.83 10.87 -17.77
N LYS A 460 -10.97 11.99 -18.50
CA LYS A 460 -10.44 13.29 -18.09
C LYS A 460 -11.22 13.84 -16.90
N LEU A 461 -10.56 14.59 -16.02
CA LEU A 461 -11.20 15.21 -14.85
C LEU A 461 -12.47 16.00 -15.20
N GLN A 462 -12.48 16.69 -16.34
CA GLN A 462 -13.67 17.44 -16.79
C GLN A 462 -14.87 16.53 -17.07
N ASP A 463 -14.64 15.34 -17.62
CA ASP A 463 -15.70 14.39 -17.93
C ASP A 463 -16.17 13.64 -16.68
N ILE A 464 -15.24 13.37 -15.77
CA ILE A 464 -15.52 12.84 -14.41
C ILE A 464 -16.45 13.79 -13.64
N LEU A 465 -16.15 15.09 -13.66
CA LEU A 465 -16.97 16.13 -12.99
C LEU A 465 -18.34 16.32 -13.63
N LYS A 466 -18.52 15.97 -14.93
CA LYS A 466 -19.82 15.98 -15.63
C LYS A 466 -20.65 14.73 -15.34
N ASN A 467 -20.00 13.62 -14.95
CA ASN A 467 -20.71 12.40 -14.60
C ASN A 467 -21.56 12.62 -13.34
N GLU A 468 -22.85 12.37 -13.43
CA GLU A 468 -23.80 12.71 -12.37
C GLU A 468 -23.55 11.91 -11.08
N GLU A 469 -23.25 10.61 -11.20
CA GLU A 469 -23.00 9.74 -10.04
C GLU A 469 -21.73 10.13 -9.32
N ILE A 470 -20.62 10.30 -10.04
CA ILE A 470 -19.33 10.72 -9.46
C ILE A 470 -19.44 12.13 -8.87
N SER A 471 -20.07 13.06 -9.59
CA SER A 471 -20.30 14.42 -9.07
C SER A 471 -21.10 14.41 -7.78
N THR A 472 -22.11 13.53 -7.67
CA THR A 472 -22.91 13.36 -6.46
C THR A 472 -22.06 12.81 -5.30
N ILE A 473 -21.19 11.82 -5.56
CA ILE A 473 -20.25 11.30 -4.55
C ILE A 473 -19.32 12.41 -4.05
N ILE A 474 -18.69 13.18 -4.96
CA ILE A 474 -17.79 14.28 -4.61
C ILE A 474 -18.48 15.30 -3.70
N HIS A 475 -19.69 15.72 -4.05
CA HIS A 475 -20.46 16.67 -3.26
C HIS A 475 -20.91 16.10 -1.92
N THR A 476 -21.23 14.81 -1.86
CA THR A 476 -21.65 14.13 -0.64
C THR A 476 -20.50 13.98 0.35
N VAL A 477 -19.34 13.53 -0.13
CA VAL A 477 -18.11 13.41 0.69
C VAL A 477 -17.66 14.79 1.20
N GLY A 478 -17.76 15.83 0.36
CA GLY A 478 -17.58 17.23 0.74
C GLY A 478 -16.13 17.73 0.82
N ALA A 479 -15.17 16.83 0.67
CA ALA A 479 -13.74 17.06 0.88
C ALA A 479 -12.97 17.56 -0.37
N GLY A 480 -13.66 17.78 -1.50
CA GLY A 480 -13.01 18.12 -2.77
C GLY A 480 -12.65 16.90 -3.62
N VAL A 481 -11.76 17.08 -4.59
CA VAL A 481 -11.34 16.04 -5.53
C VAL A 481 -9.95 16.33 -6.11
N GLY A 482 -9.16 15.30 -6.37
CA GLY A 482 -7.81 15.42 -6.93
C GLY A 482 -6.87 16.17 -5.99
N THR A 483 -6.11 17.12 -6.52
CA THR A 483 -5.14 17.92 -5.76
C THR A 483 -5.76 18.87 -4.74
N GLU A 484 -7.07 19.11 -4.84
CA GLU A 484 -7.81 19.95 -3.89
C GLU A 484 -8.56 19.15 -2.82
N PHE A 485 -8.33 17.84 -2.76
CA PHE A 485 -8.95 16.98 -1.76
C PHE A 485 -8.28 17.17 -0.40
N ASP A 486 -9.09 17.49 0.63
CA ASP A 486 -8.64 17.58 2.01
C ASP A 486 -9.45 16.63 2.89
N VAL A 487 -8.78 15.64 3.49
CA VAL A 487 -9.42 14.61 4.31
C VAL A 487 -10.08 15.18 5.58
N GLU A 488 -9.60 16.32 6.08
CA GLU A 488 -10.16 16.98 7.27
C GLU A 488 -11.54 17.62 6.98
N ASP A 489 -11.79 17.98 5.73
CA ASP A 489 -13.08 18.51 5.27
C ASP A 489 -14.12 17.40 5.01
N CYS A 490 -13.78 16.12 5.20
CA CYS A 490 -14.66 15.00 4.90
C CYS A 490 -15.88 14.96 5.85
N ASN A 491 -17.08 14.87 5.28
CA ASN A 491 -18.33 14.82 6.03
C ASN A 491 -18.58 13.47 6.75
N TYR A 492 -17.74 12.46 6.51
CA TYR A 492 -17.93 11.10 7.00
C TYR A 492 -16.64 10.51 7.56
N ASP A 493 -16.78 9.73 8.64
CA ASP A 493 -15.69 8.90 9.19
C ASP A 493 -15.45 7.66 8.35
N LYS A 494 -16.52 7.08 7.79
CA LYS A 494 -16.45 5.91 6.92
C LYS A 494 -17.24 6.12 5.63
N VAL A 495 -16.64 5.75 4.50
CA VAL A 495 -17.30 5.60 3.20
C VAL A 495 -17.33 4.11 2.90
N VAL A 496 -18.52 3.52 2.85
CA VAL A 496 -18.73 2.08 2.73
C VAL A 496 -19.33 1.79 1.37
N ILE A 497 -18.63 1.00 0.56
CA ILE A 497 -19.12 0.47 -0.73
C ILE A 497 -19.93 -0.78 -0.43
N MET A 498 -21.18 -0.80 -0.86
CA MET A 498 -22.12 -1.91 -0.63
C MET A 498 -22.80 -2.26 -1.95
N THR A 499 -22.33 -3.31 -2.60
CA THR A 499 -22.77 -3.79 -3.92
C THR A 499 -23.27 -5.23 -3.83
N ASP A 500 -23.96 -5.66 -4.86
CA ASP A 500 -24.40 -7.04 -5.01
C ASP A 500 -23.21 -8.01 -5.07
N ALA A 501 -23.44 -9.26 -4.65
CA ALA A 501 -22.40 -10.31 -4.65
C ALA A 501 -22.29 -11.01 -6.02
N ASP A 502 -22.38 -10.27 -7.11
CA ASP A 502 -22.28 -10.75 -8.47
C ASP A 502 -21.15 -10.05 -9.26
N THR A 503 -21.01 -10.40 -10.54
CA THR A 503 -19.97 -9.83 -11.41
C THR A 503 -20.15 -8.33 -11.67
N ASP A 504 -21.37 -7.85 -11.73
CA ASP A 504 -21.70 -6.44 -11.94
C ASP A 504 -21.40 -5.62 -10.68
N GLY A 505 -21.76 -6.13 -9.50
CA GLY A 505 -21.41 -5.54 -8.22
C GLY A 505 -19.89 -5.47 -8.00
N ALA A 506 -19.16 -6.53 -8.33
CA ALA A 506 -17.70 -6.53 -8.31
C ALA A 506 -17.11 -5.47 -9.26
N HIS A 507 -17.70 -5.29 -10.46
CA HIS A 507 -17.27 -4.26 -11.41
C HIS A 507 -17.52 -2.84 -10.86
N ILE A 508 -18.68 -2.58 -10.25
CA ILE A 508 -18.96 -1.29 -9.59
C ILE A 508 -17.98 -1.02 -8.45
N GLN A 509 -17.66 -2.03 -7.63
CA GLN A 509 -16.62 -1.90 -6.60
C GLN A 509 -15.29 -1.44 -7.18
N VAL A 510 -14.81 -2.11 -8.23
CA VAL A 510 -13.51 -1.79 -8.86
C VAL A 510 -13.52 -0.38 -9.46
N LEU A 511 -14.61 0.05 -10.11
CA LEU A 511 -14.75 1.41 -10.62
C LEU A 511 -14.71 2.46 -9.51
N LEU A 512 -15.41 2.23 -8.40
CA LEU A 512 -15.38 3.12 -7.23
C LEU A 512 -14.02 3.14 -6.54
N LEU A 513 -13.38 1.98 -6.38
CA LEU A 513 -12.03 1.89 -5.85
C LEU A 513 -11.01 2.64 -6.73
N THR A 514 -11.13 2.53 -8.06
CA THR A 514 -10.32 3.29 -9.02
C THR A 514 -10.53 4.80 -8.84
N PHE A 515 -11.78 5.24 -8.70
CA PHE A 515 -12.10 6.64 -8.43
C PHE A 515 -11.49 7.14 -7.12
N PHE A 516 -11.68 6.43 -6.02
CA PHE A 516 -11.11 6.83 -4.72
C PHE A 516 -9.58 6.81 -4.76
N TYR A 517 -8.97 5.82 -5.38
CA TYR A 517 -7.51 5.74 -5.51
C TYR A 517 -6.93 6.89 -6.33
N ARG A 518 -7.57 7.28 -7.45
CA ARG A 518 -7.06 8.32 -8.36
C ARG A 518 -7.36 9.73 -7.89
N TYR A 519 -8.53 9.96 -7.32
CA TYR A 519 -9.05 11.30 -7.09
C TYR A 519 -9.32 11.65 -5.62
N MET A 520 -9.32 10.66 -4.73
CA MET A 520 -9.49 10.84 -3.29
C MET A 520 -8.51 9.96 -2.49
N ARG A 521 -7.29 9.85 -2.98
CA ARG A 521 -6.25 8.99 -2.40
C ARG A 521 -6.02 9.23 -0.91
N PRO A 522 -5.97 10.48 -0.38
CA PRO A 522 -5.84 10.70 1.05
C PRO A 522 -6.98 10.08 1.89
N LEU A 523 -8.18 9.90 1.31
CA LEU A 523 -9.29 9.21 1.99
C LEU A 523 -8.99 7.72 2.19
N VAL A 524 -8.38 7.09 1.18
CA VAL A 524 -7.96 5.67 1.24
C VAL A 524 -6.79 5.50 2.22
N GLU A 525 -5.80 6.38 2.15
CA GLU A 525 -4.61 6.38 3.03
C GLU A 525 -4.99 6.63 4.51
N ALA A 526 -5.98 7.48 4.77
CA ALA A 526 -6.56 7.67 6.10
C ALA A 526 -7.40 6.46 6.59
N GLY A 527 -7.56 5.42 5.74
CA GLY A 527 -8.30 4.21 6.09
C GLY A 527 -9.80 4.40 6.27
N LYS A 528 -10.39 5.39 5.58
CA LYS A 528 -11.81 5.74 5.68
C LYS A 528 -12.68 5.08 4.61
N VAL A 529 -12.11 4.31 3.66
CA VAL A 529 -12.86 3.58 2.63
C VAL A 529 -12.99 2.11 3.04
N PHE A 530 -14.20 1.57 2.93
CA PHE A 530 -14.53 0.21 3.31
C PHE A 530 -15.41 -0.47 2.25
N ILE A 531 -15.35 -1.80 2.21
CA ILE A 531 -16.28 -2.65 1.46
C ILE A 531 -17.10 -3.42 2.48
N ALA A 532 -18.42 -3.38 2.36
CA ALA A 532 -19.32 -4.18 3.15
C ALA A 532 -19.42 -5.60 2.58
N LEU A 533 -19.45 -6.60 3.46
CA LEU A 533 -19.63 -8.01 3.10
C LEU A 533 -21.01 -8.47 3.51
N PRO A 534 -22.00 -8.50 2.60
CA PRO A 534 -23.27 -9.16 2.85
C PRO A 534 -23.07 -10.69 2.86
N PRO A 535 -23.95 -11.46 3.56
CA PRO A 535 -23.90 -12.92 3.53
C PRO A 535 -24.30 -13.44 2.14
N LEU A 536 -23.71 -14.56 1.73
CA LEU A 536 -24.09 -15.28 0.51
C LEU A 536 -25.29 -16.21 0.75
N TYR A 537 -25.44 -16.73 1.96
CA TYR A 537 -26.46 -17.71 2.29
C TYR A 537 -27.22 -17.36 3.56
N LYS A 538 -28.54 -17.65 3.52
CA LYS A 538 -29.41 -17.75 4.69
C LYS A 538 -29.82 -19.20 4.85
N VAL A 539 -29.53 -19.80 6.00
CA VAL A 539 -30.02 -21.11 6.40
C VAL A 539 -31.08 -20.91 7.45
N SER A 540 -32.29 -21.45 7.23
CA SER A 540 -33.39 -21.24 8.18
C SER A 540 -34.15 -22.54 8.43
N ARG A 541 -34.79 -22.63 9.59
CA ARG A 541 -35.68 -23.73 9.96
C ARG A 541 -36.87 -23.21 10.74
N GLY A 542 -38.05 -23.69 10.37
CA GLY A 542 -39.31 -23.27 10.99
C GLY A 542 -39.94 -22.09 10.25
N SER A 543 -40.93 -21.46 10.87
CA SER A 543 -41.60 -20.30 10.29
C SER A 543 -42.10 -19.34 11.38
N GLY A 544 -42.20 -18.05 11.05
CA GLY A 544 -42.71 -17.01 11.94
C GLY A 544 -41.86 -16.85 13.20
N LYS A 545 -42.46 -16.69 14.37
CA LYS A 545 -41.74 -16.45 15.64
C LYS A 545 -40.84 -17.59 16.12
N LYS A 546 -40.90 -18.78 15.50
CA LYS A 546 -40.06 -19.94 15.79
C LYS A 546 -39.03 -20.22 14.71
N GLU A 547 -38.89 -19.32 13.77
CA GLU A 547 -37.84 -19.42 12.75
C GLU A 547 -36.47 -19.22 13.40
N VAL A 548 -35.55 -20.18 13.18
CA VAL A 548 -34.15 -20.06 13.55
C VAL A 548 -33.40 -19.77 12.27
N ILE A 549 -32.53 -18.75 12.27
CA ILE A 549 -31.79 -18.28 11.10
C ILE A 549 -30.30 -18.26 11.44
N GLU A 550 -29.48 -18.77 10.52
CA GLU A 550 -28.03 -18.61 10.50
C GLU A 550 -27.66 -18.05 9.14
N TYR A 551 -26.65 -17.16 9.11
CA TYR A 551 -26.09 -16.60 7.88
C TYR A 551 -24.71 -17.17 7.64
N ALA A 552 -24.31 -17.31 6.36
CA ALA A 552 -23.00 -17.77 5.98
C ALA A 552 -22.45 -16.91 4.83
N TRP A 553 -21.16 -16.63 4.88
CA TRP A 553 -20.40 -15.81 3.91
C TRP A 553 -19.53 -16.65 2.98
N THR A 554 -19.25 -17.90 3.36
CA THR A 554 -18.47 -18.87 2.57
C THR A 554 -19.20 -20.22 2.55
N ASP A 555 -18.80 -21.12 1.64
CA ASP A 555 -19.34 -22.47 1.57
C ASP A 555 -19.01 -23.31 2.82
N GLU A 556 -17.83 -23.08 3.43
CA GLU A 556 -17.42 -23.74 4.68
C GLU A 556 -18.29 -23.29 5.87
N GLU A 557 -18.64 -22.00 5.90
CA GLU A 557 -19.59 -21.47 6.91
C GLU A 557 -21.00 -21.97 6.68
N LEU A 558 -21.40 -22.21 5.41
CA LEU A 558 -22.69 -22.81 5.07
C LEU A 558 -22.83 -24.19 5.68
N ASP A 559 -21.83 -25.06 5.55
CA ASP A 559 -21.81 -26.39 6.14
C ASP A 559 -21.93 -26.32 7.68
N SER A 560 -21.24 -25.39 8.28
CA SER A 560 -21.30 -25.13 9.73
C SER A 560 -22.69 -24.65 10.16
N ALA A 561 -23.32 -23.76 9.40
CA ALA A 561 -24.67 -23.24 9.65
C ALA A 561 -25.72 -24.36 9.51
N ILE A 562 -25.58 -25.25 8.50
CA ILE A 562 -26.46 -26.40 8.32
C ILE A 562 -26.37 -27.34 9.53
N GLN A 563 -25.17 -27.61 10.03
CA GLN A 563 -24.96 -28.47 11.21
C GLN A 563 -25.61 -27.88 12.46
N LYS A 564 -25.50 -26.56 12.67
CA LYS A 564 -26.11 -25.86 13.81
C LYS A 564 -27.64 -25.90 13.77
N ILE A 565 -28.24 -25.65 12.60
CA ILE A 565 -29.71 -25.62 12.44
C ILE A 565 -30.29 -27.01 12.48
N GLY A 566 -29.59 -28.03 12.00
CA GLY A 566 -29.99 -29.42 12.01
C GLY A 566 -31.08 -29.76 10.96
N LYS A 567 -31.66 -30.96 11.03
CA LYS A 567 -32.57 -31.48 9.99
C LYS A 567 -33.80 -30.58 9.75
N GLY A 568 -34.23 -30.48 8.50
CA GLY A 568 -35.41 -29.72 8.07
C GLY A 568 -35.09 -28.23 7.81
N TYR A 569 -33.86 -27.92 7.48
CA TYR A 569 -33.43 -26.60 7.08
C TYR A 569 -33.85 -26.26 5.64
N MET A 570 -33.92 -24.96 5.37
CA MET A 570 -34.02 -24.38 4.02
C MET A 570 -32.82 -23.46 3.80
N ILE A 571 -32.23 -23.51 2.60
CA ILE A 571 -31.15 -22.63 2.18
C ILE A 571 -31.71 -21.62 1.17
N GLN A 572 -31.43 -20.35 1.38
CA GLN A 572 -31.64 -19.28 0.42
C GLN A 572 -30.27 -18.71 0.08
N ARG A 573 -29.90 -18.73 -1.21
CA ARG A 573 -28.72 -18.03 -1.72
C ARG A 573 -29.13 -16.64 -2.14
N TYR A 574 -28.44 -15.62 -1.64
CA TYR A 574 -28.64 -14.24 -2.05
C TYR A 574 -27.81 -13.96 -3.31
N LYS A 575 -28.44 -13.51 -4.38
CA LYS A 575 -27.77 -13.05 -5.60
C LYS A 575 -27.50 -11.55 -5.55
N GLY A 576 -28.28 -10.80 -4.80
CA GLY A 576 -28.12 -9.35 -4.65
C GLY A 576 -28.76 -8.82 -3.36
N LEU A 577 -28.35 -7.63 -2.97
CA LEU A 577 -28.83 -6.89 -1.79
C LEU A 577 -30.34 -6.59 -1.85
N GLY A 578 -30.87 -6.49 -3.07
CA GLY A 578 -32.31 -6.26 -3.30
C GLY A 578 -33.21 -7.41 -2.85
N GLU A 579 -32.66 -8.62 -2.65
CA GLU A 579 -33.35 -9.79 -2.13
C GLU A 579 -33.46 -9.79 -0.60
N MET A 580 -32.69 -8.93 0.07
CA MET A 580 -32.68 -8.78 1.52
C MET A 580 -33.70 -7.73 1.96
N ASN A 581 -34.50 -8.07 2.97
CA ASN A 581 -35.33 -7.06 3.61
C ASN A 581 -34.50 -6.14 4.53
N ALA A 582 -35.10 -5.07 5.02
CA ALA A 582 -34.44 -4.05 5.81
C ALA A 582 -33.80 -4.59 7.11
N ASP A 583 -34.49 -5.52 7.80
CA ASP A 583 -34.01 -6.10 9.05
C ASP A 583 -32.82 -7.03 8.80
N GLN A 584 -32.87 -7.85 7.75
CA GLN A 584 -31.77 -8.74 7.35
C GLN A 584 -30.53 -7.93 6.98
N LEU A 585 -30.69 -6.87 6.18
CA LEU A 585 -29.60 -6.00 5.77
C LEU A 585 -28.97 -5.26 6.96
N TRP A 586 -29.81 -4.85 7.92
CA TRP A 586 -29.32 -4.27 9.16
C TRP A 586 -28.48 -5.27 9.96
N GLU A 587 -29.07 -6.43 10.29
CA GLU A 587 -28.44 -7.43 11.16
C GLU A 587 -27.12 -7.97 10.63
N THR A 588 -26.99 -8.12 9.31
CA THR A 588 -25.83 -8.79 8.70
C THR A 588 -24.76 -7.83 8.18
N THR A 589 -25.18 -6.62 7.71
CA THR A 589 -24.29 -5.79 6.86
C THR A 589 -24.14 -4.35 7.36
N MET A 590 -25.11 -3.80 8.10
CA MET A 590 -25.09 -2.39 8.48
C MET A 590 -24.93 -2.14 9.97
N ASN A 591 -25.31 -3.08 10.83
CA ASN A 591 -25.19 -2.94 12.28
C ASN A 591 -23.72 -2.97 12.72
N PRO A 592 -23.19 -1.93 13.37
CA PRO A 592 -21.80 -1.86 13.81
C PRO A 592 -21.34 -3.05 14.66
N ASP A 593 -22.23 -3.69 15.39
CA ASP A 593 -21.90 -4.77 16.33
C ASP A 593 -21.77 -6.14 15.64
N THR A 594 -22.38 -6.31 14.45
CA THR A 594 -22.46 -7.62 13.78
C THR A 594 -21.92 -7.63 12.36
N ARG A 595 -21.81 -6.48 11.71
CA ARG A 595 -21.33 -6.35 10.32
C ARG A 595 -19.86 -6.66 10.17
N THR A 596 -19.48 -7.17 9.00
CA THR A 596 -18.09 -7.29 8.57
C THR A 596 -17.77 -6.25 7.50
N LEU A 597 -16.75 -5.43 7.74
CA LEU A 597 -16.24 -4.43 6.80
C LEU A 597 -14.78 -4.72 6.47
N ILE A 598 -14.47 -4.81 5.18
CA ILE A 598 -13.08 -4.83 4.71
C ILE A 598 -12.58 -3.40 4.56
N ARG A 599 -11.56 -3.02 5.30
CA ARG A 599 -10.90 -1.73 5.13
C ARG A 599 -10.00 -1.75 3.89
N VAL A 600 -10.23 -0.81 2.98
CA VAL A 600 -9.38 -0.63 1.81
C VAL A 600 -8.07 0.04 2.22
N ARG A 601 -6.94 -0.52 1.80
CA ARG A 601 -5.60 0.00 2.11
C ARG A 601 -4.72 -0.04 0.87
N VAL A 602 -3.75 0.85 0.81
CA VAL A 602 -2.68 0.85 -0.18
C VAL A 602 -1.40 0.50 0.56
N ASP A 603 -1.08 -0.78 0.62
CA ASP A 603 0.13 -1.27 1.31
C ASP A 603 1.38 -1.02 0.46
N ASP A 604 1.25 -1.12 -0.86
CA ASP A 604 2.27 -0.81 -1.85
C ASP A 604 1.70 0.06 -2.97
N SER A 605 2.21 1.30 -3.09
CA SER A 605 1.72 2.25 -4.09
C SER A 605 2.17 1.92 -5.51
N ALA A 606 3.37 1.32 -5.69
CA ALA A 606 3.85 0.94 -7.02
C ALA A 606 3.02 -0.21 -7.59
N ARG A 607 2.75 -1.21 -6.74
CA ARG A 607 1.88 -2.34 -7.06
C ARG A 607 0.44 -1.91 -7.36
N ALA A 608 -0.13 -1.05 -6.49
CA ALA A 608 -1.46 -0.52 -6.70
C ALA A 608 -1.55 0.26 -8.01
N GLU A 609 -0.55 1.11 -8.30
CA GLU A 609 -0.44 1.86 -9.55
C GLU A 609 -0.43 0.95 -10.76
N ARG A 610 0.44 -0.06 -10.78
CA ARG A 610 0.51 -1.02 -11.88
C ARG A 610 -0.79 -1.80 -12.04
N ARG A 611 -1.37 -2.31 -10.95
CA ARG A 611 -2.63 -3.07 -11.01
C ARG A 611 -3.78 -2.23 -11.56
N VAL A 612 -3.91 -1.01 -11.09
CA VAL A 612 -4.95 -0.09 -11.61
C VAL A 612 -4.70 0.23 -13.09
N ALA A 613 -3.47 0.59 -13.48
CA ALA A 613 -3.14 0.87 -14.86
C ALA A 613 -3.33 -0.35 -15.77
N THR A 614 -2.95 -1.56 -15.34
CA THR A 614 -3.09 -2.79 -16.12
C THR A 614 -4.55 -3.21 -16.27
N LEU A 615 -5.29 -3.24 -15.14
CA LEU A 615 -6.66 -3.79 -15.14
C LEU A 615 -7.70 -2.79 -15.61
N MET A 616 -7.52 -1.49 -15.34
CA MET A 616 -8.49 -0.44 -15.63
C MET A 616 -8.07 0.50 -16.78
N GLY A 617 -6.81 0.45 -17.21
CA GLY A 617 -6.28 1.26 -18.31
C GLY A 617 -6.80 0.88 -19.70
N ASP A 618 -6.36 1.60 -20.73
CA ASP A 618 -6.85 1.40 -22.13
C ASP A 618 -6.23 0.18 -22.81
N LYS A 619 -5.01 -0.21 -22.46
CA LYS A 619 -4.30 -1.32 -23.10
C LYS A 619 -4.89 -2.67 -22.73
N VAL A 620 -5.30 -3.44 -23.75
CA VAL A 620 -5.95 -4.74 -23.57
C VAL A 620 -4.91 -5.83 -23.29
N GLU A 621 -3.78 -5.82 -24.00
CA GLU A 621 -2.79 -6.90 -23.96
C GLU A 621 -2.17 -7.12 -22.56
N PRO A 622 -1.72 -6.09 -21.82
CA PRO A 622 -1.23 -6.28 -20.46
C PRO A 622 -2.28 -6.86 -19.50
N ARG A 623 -3.55 -6.47 -19.71
CA ARG A 623 -4.69 -7.00 -18.91
C ARG A 623 -4.94 -8.48 -19.23
N ARG A 624 -4.91 -8.87 -20.51
CA ARG A 624 -5.08 -10.26 -20.93
C ARG A 624 -3.98 -11.14 -20.32
N GLN A 625 -2.74 -10.74 -20.47
CA GLN A 625 -1.58 -11.47 -19.90
C GLN A 625 -1.67 -11.59 -18.37
N TRP A 626 -2.14 -10.54 -17.71
CA TRP A 626 -2.32 -10.57 -16.26
C TRP A 626 -3.40 -11.59 -15.86
N ILE A 627 -4.54 -11.60 -16.56
CA ILE A 627 -5.65 -12.55 -16.32
C ILE A 627 -5.16 -13.97 -16.57
N GLU A 628 -4.51 -14.25 -17.71
CA GLU A 628 -3.98 -15.57 -18.05
C GLU A 628 -3.00 -16.12 -16.98
N LYS A 629 -2.24 -15.24 -16.35
CA LYS A 629 -1.24 -15.61 -15.34
C LYS A 629 -1.81 -15.81 -13.94
N HIS A 630 -2.91 -15.13 -13.57
CA HIS A 630 -3.35 -15.01 -12.18
C HIS A 630 -4.77 -15.53 -11.92
N VAL A 631 -5.51 -15.90 -12.95
CA VAL A 631 -6.90 -16.36 -12.80
C VAL A 631 -6.97 -17.83 -13.18
N GLU A 632 -7.38 -18.66 -12.23
CA GLU A 632 -7.77 -20.04 -12.48
C GLU A 632 -9.29 -20.05 -12.69
N PHE A 633 -9.73 -20.47 -13.86
CA PHE A 633 -11.15 -20.61 -14.17
C PHE A 633 -11.68 -21.93 -13.65
N SER A 634 -12.70 -21.87 -12.80
CA SER A 634 -13.44 -23.06 -12.36
C SER A 634 -14.42 -23.54 -13.44
N MET A 635 -14.93 -24.78 -13.29
CA MET A 635 -16.00 -25.30 -14.17
C MET A 635 -17.30 -24.47 -14.04
N GLU A 636 -17.57 -23.89 -12.88
CA GLU A 636 -18.72 -22.99 -12.66
C GLU A 636 -18.55 -21.65 -13.40
N ASP A 637 -17.34 -21.10 -13.45
CA ASP A 637 -17.06 -19.89 -14.23
C ASP A 637 -17.29 -20.15 -15.73
N SER A 638 -16.93 -21.33 -16.21
CA SER A 638 -17.17 -21.72 -17.60
C SER A 638 -18.66 -21.84 -17.94
N GLN A 639 -19.49 -22.32 -17.02
CA GLN A 639 -20.95 -22.38 -17.19
C GLN A 639 -21.59 -20.99 -17.19
N ASN A 640 -21.18 -20.11 -16.28
CA ASN A 640 -21.66 -18.72 -16.22
C ASN A 640 -21.30 -17.93 -17.50
N ILE A 641 -20.12 -18.19 -18.09
CA ILE A 641 -19.73 -17.56 -19.38
C ILE A 641 -20.64 -18.03 -20.51
N LEU A 642 -20.92 -19.33 -20.60
CA LEU A 642 -21.79 -19.94 -21.61
C LEU A 642 -23.24 -19.47 -21.47
N GLU A 643 -23.76 -19.31 -20.25
CA GLU A 643 -25.10 -18.77 -20.00
C GLU A 643 -25.20 -17.30 -20.41
N ASN A 644 -24.19 -16.48 -20.12
CA ASN A 644 -24.15 -15.07 -20.54
C ASN A 644 -24.00 -14.89 -22.06
N GLU A 645 -23.22 -15.74 -22.73
CA GLU A 645 -23.12 -15.74 -24.20
C GLU A 645 -24.46 -16.12 -24.87
N ASN A 646 -25.17 -17.09 -24.29
CA ASN A 646 -26.49 -17.49 -24.79
C ASN A 646 -27.55 -16.39 -24.58
N MET A 647 -27.53 -15.68 -23.47
CA MET A 647 -28.42 -14.53 -23.24
C MET A 647 -28.14 -13.38 -24.20
N MET A 648 -26.88 -13.04 -24.50
CA MET A 648 -26.52 -12.02 -25.48
C MET A 648 -26.94 -12.40 -26.91
N VAL A 649 -26.95 -13.69 -27.25
CA VAL A 649 -27.38 -14.18 -28.56
C VAL A 649 -28.92 -14.16 -28.68
N GLU A 650 -29.65 -14.34 -27.59
CA GLU A 650 -31.13 -14.20 -27.58
C GLU A 650 -31.55 -12.74 -27.66
N GLU A 651 -30.94 -11.82 -26.92
CA GLU A 651 -31.21 -10.38 -27.02
C GLU A 651 -30.88 -9.80 -28.39
N ALA A 652 -29.86 -10.34 -29.08
CA ALA A 652 -29.50 -9.92 -30.44
C ALA A 652 -30.46 -10.46 -31.52
N LYS A 653 -31.34 -11.41 -31.22
CA LYS A 653 -32.36 -11.94 -32.13
C LYS A 653 -33.70 -11.22 -32.00
N ASP A 654 -33.90 -10.46 -30.94
CA ASP A 654 -35.12 -9.67 -30.70
C ASP A 654 -35.00 -8.18 -31.14
N ILE A 655 -33.86 -7.80 -31.73
CA ILE A 655 -33.63 -6.52 -32.42
C ILE A 655 -33.56 -6.74 -33.94
#